data_606211f2a7059bb5b91ce4305866eca3
#
_entry.id   606211f2a7059bb5b91ce4305866eca3
#
_cell.length_a   1.000
_cell.length_b   1.000
_cell.length_c   1.000
_cell.angle_alpha   90.00
_cell.angle_beta   90.00
_cell.angle_gamma   90.00
#
_symmetry.space_group_name_H-M   'P 1'
#
loop_
_entity.id
_entity.type
_entity.pdbx_description
1 polymer ?
#
loop_
_entity_poly.entity_id
_entity_poly.type
_entity_poly.pdbx_seq_one_letter_code
_entity_poly.pdbx_strand_id
1 'polypeptide(L)'
;MLSWKTVLLTFSAAGLAVLVAAAPAQPKVEARVAPLLKIGGLTFKDLNRNGVLDPYEDWRLPVERRVADLVSRMTMEEKAGLMFHASIQGANGPNGEVLDTIGVFGGGRGGNAPDPTGIARAIRGRTDPNHVEPVDATPVRELILKRGVRWAVIRPGNEAPEVTAKFVNNLQEIAEGSRLGIPMTPSDNPRSGIRRSVMGVEMAGEGGAANAPHMVSQWPGQIGLAAIGDVAAVREHASIAGQEMRAMGLRVILGPQADVATEPRWNRIGGTFGEDAGLVAKLATAYIEGFQGKKLGPDSVLTVTKHFPGDGPVMEGNDPHNAYGKWTIYPANQFDYHLIPWKAAISAGTGAVMGGYMIPVGKDTVGANFSKAIATDLLRGQLHFQGVMITDTLRSMPWGVEHLSQKDRHKTMVLAGVDQILSENDPKYVIECVREGSIPAARLDVSARRILTAMFELGLFEDPYVDPEKTKQVVGNERFVAAGRQAQVRGVVLLKNAKQVLPVAPRKKIYVANIDKAAAAKYGTVVDDPKQADVALIRITTPAIVYPFGGGFGFGGGGGGGRGAGGGRGAGGRGAGRGGGPASGAVTVPTVIGNTLAYTGSANQAQLDDVLKLAASGTPTVVCVDMDRPTILTEFIDQVSGVFATFGITDEAFLDVVFGKYSPTGKLPYDLPSDMPSVTAQAADAAHDLEDPLFKFGFGLTYPK
;
A
#
# COMPACT_ATOMS: atom_id res chain seq x y z
N MET A 1 76.32 56.09 7.82
CA MET A 1 76.08 55.35 9.09
C MET A 1 74.75 54.66 8.99
N LEU A 2 74.72 53.44 8.59
CA LEU A 2 73.50 52.63 8.44
C LEU A 2 73.54 51.47 9.47
N SER A 3 72.57 51.42 10.36
CA SER A 3 72.44 50.39 11.38
C SER A 3 71.67 49.17 10.82
N TRP A 4 72.24 48.02 10.96
CA TRP A 4 71.61 46.75 10.65
C TRP A 4 70.67 46.32 11.80
N LYS A 5 69.39 46.15 11.53
CA LYS A 5 68.44 45.47 12.44
C LYS A 5 68.31 44.03 12.06
N THR A 6 68.65 43.16 12.98
CA THR A 6 68.50 41.70 12.93
C THR A 6 67.03 41.36 12.99
N VAL A 7 66.53 40.59 12.03
CA VAL A 7 65.17 40.00 12.03
C VAL A 7 65.32 38.58 12.54
N LEU A 8 64.78 38.31 13.74
CA LEU A 8 64.59 36.96 14.24
C LEU A 8 63.32 36.34 13.57
N LEU A 9 63.52 35.30 12.80
CA LEU A 9 62.43 34.42 12.33
C LEU A 9 62.12 33.38 13.41
N THR A 10 60.96 33.50 14.03
CA THR A 10 60.38 32.45 14.89
C THR A 10 59.67 31.41 14.01
N PHE A 11 60.20 30.22 13.92
CA PHE A 11 59.51 29.06 13.33
C PHE A 11 58.45 28.58 14.29
N SER A 12 57.18 28.79 13.95
CA SER A 12 56.01 28.20 14.64
C SER A 12 55.87 26.75 14.16
N ALA A 13 56.10 25.76 14.99
CA ALA A 13 55.81 24.37 14.74
C ALA A 13 54.28 24.17 14.76
N ALA A 14 53.64 24.18 13.59
CA ALA A 14 52.24 23.75 13.45
C ALA A 14 52.22 22.23 13.62
N GLY A 15 51.79 21.77 14.78
CA GLY A 15 51.50 20.36 15.03
C GLY A 15 50.37 19.88 14.12
N LEU A 16 50.65 18.94 13.22
CA LEU A 16 49.66 18.21 12.45
C LEU A 16 48.85 17.32 13.40
N ALA A 17 47.70 17.81 13.88
CA ALA A 17 46.74 16.97 14.58
C ALA A 17 46.17 15.98 13.58
N VAL A 18 46.69 14.77 13.54
CA VAL A 18 46.03 13.64 12.87
C VAL A 18 44.74 13.36 13.66
N LEU A 19 43.61 13.80 13.12
CA LEU A 19 42.32 13.33 13.57
C LEU A 19 42.26 11.83 13.30
N VAL A 20 42.59 11.03 14.31
CA VAL A 20 42.27 9.60 14.31
C VAL A 20 40.75 9.53 14.40
N ALA A 21 40.07 9.35 13.26
CA ALA A 21 38.65 9.03 13.26
C ALA A 21 38.48 7.78 14.15
N ALA A 22 37.68 7.90 15.18
CA ALA A 22 37.33 6.76 16.03
C ALA A 22 36.83 5.63 15.11
N ALA A 23 37.36 4.41 15.31
CA ALA A 23 36.84 3.27 14.58
C ALA A 23 35.35 3.15 14.76
N PRO A 24 34.56 2.89 13.70
CA PRO A 24 33.12 2.78 13.82
C PRO A 24 32.77 1.72 14.89
N ALA A 25 31.76 2.00 15.70
CA ALA A 25 31.29 1.06 16.70
C ALA A 25 30.82 -0.24 16.05
N GLN A 26 31.16 -1.37 16.67
CA GLN A 26 30.73 -2.70 16.22
C GLN A 26 29.20 -2.73 16.07
N PRO A 27 28.62 -2.95 14.88
CA PRO A 27 27.19 -3.17 14.72
C PRO A 27 26.77 -4.50 15.36
N LYS A 28 25.48 -4.69 15.60
CA LYS A 28 24.99 -6.03 15.93
C LYS A 28 25.25 -6.94 14.71
N VAL A 29 25.96 -8.02 14.94
CA VAL A 29 26.25 -9.06 13.93
C VAL A 29 25.66 -10.38 14.40
N GLU A 30 24.67 -10.88 13.69
CA GLU A 30 24.01 -12.15 14.01
C GLU A 30 24.07 -13.08 12.80
N ALA A 31 24.59 -14.29 13.01
CA ALA A 31 24.68 -15.36 12.02
C ALA A 31 24.15 -16.66 12.61
N ARG A 32 23.45 -17.44 11.78
CA ARG A 32 22.96 -18.78 12.17
C ARG A 32 23.54 -19.87 11.30
N VAL A 33 23.98 -19.53 10.09
CA VAL A 33 24.52 -20.49 9.11
C VAL A 33 25.94 -20.10 8.68
N ALA A 34 26.21 -18.81 8.46
CA ALA A 34 27.52 -18.34 8.05
C ALA A 34 28.53 -18.40 9.21
N PRO A 35 29.79 -18.80 8.99
CA PRO A 35 30.86 -18.68 9.97
C PRO A 35 31.09 -17.21 10.38
N LEU A 36 31.62 -17.02 11.59
CA LEU A 36 32.05 -15.70 12.06
C LEU A 36 33.57 -15.57 12.02
N LEU A 37 34.06 -14.49 11.43
CA LEU A 37 35.44 -14.07 11.44
C LEU A 37 35.70 -13.08 12.58
N LYS A 38 36.77 -13.29 13.33
CA LYS A 38 37.23 -12.34 14.36
C LYS A 38 38.57 -11.73 13.92
N ILE A 39 38.54 -10.45 13.60
CA ILE A 39 39.71 -9.72 13.08
C ILE A 39 39.87 -8.41 13.86
N GLY A 40 41.01 -8.23 14.51
CA GLY A 40 41.28 -7.03 15.29
C GLY A 40 40.31 -6.77 16.43
N GLY A 41 39.76 -7.82 17.03
CA GLY A 41 38.73 -7.71 18.10
C GLY A 41 37.32 -7.46 17.60
N LEU A 42 37.10 -7.30 16.28
CA LEU A 42 35.79 -7.09 15.66
C LEU A 42 35.28 -8.40 15.06
N THR A 43 33.95 -8.50 14.95
CA THR A 43 33.23 -9.67 14.41
C THR A 43 32.63 -9.34 13.06
N PHE A 44 32.82 -10.27 12.09
CA PHE A 44 32.27 -10.20 10.72
C PHE A 44 31.66 -11.55 10.36
N LYS A 45 30.78 -11.56 9.35
CA LYS A 45 30.27 -12.79 8.76
C LYS A 45 31.12 -13.21 7.58
N ASP A 46 31.46 -14.48 7.50
CA ASP A 46 32.04 -15.12 6.30
C ASP A 46 30.87 -15.68 5.46
N LEU A 47 30.23 -14.80 4.69
CA LEU A 47 28.98 -15.11 3.99
C LEU A 47 29.15 -16.08 2.84
N ASN A 48 30.34 -16.07 2.19
CA ASN A 48 30.67 -17.00 1.12
C ASN A 48 31.50 -18.20 1.59
N ARG A 49 31.83 -18.28 2.87
CA ARG A 49 32.51 -19.39 3.55
C ARG A 49 33.92 -19.68 2.97
N ASN A 50 34.63 -18.63 2.55
CA ASN A 50 36.00 -18.79 2.01
C ASN A 50 37.12 -18.60 3.07
N GLY A 51 36.75 -18.25 4.31
CA GLY A 51 37.68 -18.02 5.42
C GLY A 51 38.45 -16.70 5.36
N VAL A 52 38.06 -15.78 4.44
CA VAL A 52 38.68 -14.48 4.23
C VAL A 52 37.65 -13.39 4.36
N LEU A 53 37.97 -12.27 5.01
CA LEU A 53 37.10 -11.13 5.05
C LEU A 53 37.09 -10.40 3.70
N ASP A 54 36.05 -10.61 2.94
CA ASP A 54 35.87 -9.95 1.65
C ASP A 54 35.30 -8.51 1.81
N PRO A 55 35.53 -7.59 0.85
CA PRO A 55 35.07 -6.22 0.97
C PRO A 55 33.56 -6.09 1.19
N TYR A 56 32.70 -6.96 0.62
CA TYR A 56 31.26 -6.90 0.84
C TYR A 56 30.81 -7.34 2.25
N GLU A 57 31.65 -8.09 2.96
CA GLU A 57 31.43 -8.58 4.32
C GLU A 57 31.95 -7.59 5.38
N ASP A 58 32.85 -6.68 4.97
CA ASP A 58 33.46 -5.70 5.86
C ASP A 58 32.53 -4.48 6.05
N TRP A 59 31.73 -4.52 7.12
CA TRP A 59 30.80 -3.45 7.48
C TRP A 59 31.46 -2.09 7.77
N ARG A 60 32.79 -2.01 7.90
CA ARG A 60 33.55 -0.76 8.07
C ARG A 60 33.68 0.01 6.75
N LEU A 61 33.54 -0.67 5.63
CA LEU A 61 33.67 -0.06 4.30
C LEU A 61 32.37 0.70 3.90
N PRO A 62 32.50 1.76 3.11
CA PRO A 62 31.35 2.43 2.51
C PRO A 62 30.47 1.46 1.71
N VAL A 63 29.14 1.67 1.76
CA VAL A 63 28.14 0.81 1.08
C VAL A 63 28.49 0.64 -0.39
N GLU A 64 28.92 1.71 -1.08
CA GLU A 64 29.25 1.68 -2.51
C GLU A 64 30.39 0.70 -2.82
N ARG A 65 31.39 0.59 -1.94
CA ARG A 65 32.49 -0.36 -2.09
C ARG A 65 32.03 -1.80 -1.87
N ARG A 66 31.21 -2.01 -0.86
CA ARG A 66 30.61 -3.31 -0.54
C ARG A 66 29.74 -3.81 -1.70
N VAL A 67 28.86 -2.95 -2.22
CA VAL A 67 28.02 -3.22 -3.39
C VAL A 67 28.86 -3.53 -4.64
N ALA A 68 29.88 -2.74 -4.90
CA ALA A 68 30.74 -2.96 -6.08
C ALA A 68 31.43 -4.33 -6.04
N ASP A 69 31.96 -4.72 -4.87
CA ASP A 69 32.59 -6.03 -4.68
C ASP A 69 31.58 -7.17 -4.84
N LEU A 70 30.42 -7.09 -4.17
CA LEU A 70 29.40 -8.13 -4.24
C LEU A 70 28.87 -8.32 -5.67
N VAL A 71 28.55 -7.23 -6.39
CA VAL A 71 28.08 -7.29 -7.79
C VAL A 71 29.14 -7.95 -8.69
N SER A 72 30.43 -7.73 -8.45
CA SER A 72 31.50 -8.37 -9.22
C SER A 72 31.61 -9.89 -9.01
N ARG A 73 31.13 -10.39 -7.87
CA ARG A 73 31.12 -11.82 -7.52
C ARG A 73 29.85 -12.56 -7.95
N MET A 74 28.78 -11.82 -8.22
CA MET A 74 27.49 -12.40 -8.62
C MET A 74 27.53 -12.93 -10.05
N THR A 75 26.92 -14.08 -10.26
CA THR A 75 26.61 -14.59 -11.61
C THR A 75 25.50 -13.77 -12.26
N MET A 76 25.33 -13.94 -13.57
CA MET A 76 24.23 -13.32 -14.31
C MET A 76 22.88 -13.77 -13.76
N GLU A 77 22.73 -15.05 -13.42
CA GLU A 77 21.52 -15.65 -12.87
C GLU A 77 21.16 -15.05 -11.49
N GLU A 78 22.14 -14.86 -10.62
CA GLU A 78 21.95 -14.24 -9.31
C GLU A 78 21.53 -12.77 -9.45
N LYS A 79 22.12 -12.01 -10.40
CA LYS A 79 21.71 -10.63 -10.70
C LYS A 79 20.28 -10.57 -11.25
N ALA A 80 19.94 -11.49 -12.16
CA ALA A 80 18.60 -11.61 -12.70
C ALA A 80 17.59 -11.96 -11.58
N GLY A 81 17.94 -12.89 -10.68
CA GLY A 81 17.09 -13.25 -9.54
C GLY A 81 16.79 -12.09 -8.60
N LEU A 82 17.74 -11.19 -8.33
CA LEU A 82 17.53 -9.97 -7.55
C LEU A 82 16.46 -9.05 -8.17
N MET A 83 16.27 -9.10 -9.49
CA MET A 83 15.28 -8.29 -10.19
C MET A 83 13.84 -8.83 -10.03
N PHE A 84 13.64 -9.85 -9.19
CA PHE A 84 12.30 -10.41 -8.93
C PHE A 84 11.92 -10.22 -7.47
N HIS A 85 10.70 -9.75 -7.27
CA HIS A 85 10.08 -9.51 -5.99
C HIS A 85 8.89 -10.46 -5.85
N ALA A 86 9.14 -11.62 -5.25
CA ALA A 86 8.17 -12.71 -5.17
C ALA A 86 6.99 -12.39 -4.24
N SER A 87 5.98 -13.26 -4.28
CA SER A 87 4.89 -13.29 -3.29
C SER A 87 4.95 -14.64 -2.58
N ILE A 88 5.21 -14.66 -1.28
CA ILE A 88 5.34 -15.86 -0.47
C ILE A 88 4.19 -15.91 0.54
N GLN A 89 3.47 -17.03 0.59
CA GLN A 89 2.48 -17.27 1.66
C GLN A 89 3.20 -17.34 3.00
N GLY A 90 2.56 -16.80 4.04
CA GLY A 90 3.09 -16.80 5.39
C GLY A 90 3.21 -18.17 6.02
N ALA A 91 3.58 -18.20 7.29
CA ALA A 91 3.85 -19.40 8.03
C ALA A 91 2.66 -20.37 8.06
N ASN A 92 2.97 -21.64 7.97
CA ASN A 92 2.03 -22.71 8.26
C ASN A 92 2.52 -23.46 9.49
N GLY A 93 1.83 -23.25 10.59
CA GLY A 93 2.15 -23.84 11.85
C GLY A 93 2.90 -22.93 12.83
N PRO A 94 2.95 -23.30 14.13
CA PRO A 94 3.36 -22.43 15.23
C PRO A 94 4.86 -22.11 15.27
N ASN A 95 5.67 -22.87 14.51
CA ASN A 95 7.13 -22.65 14.47
C ASN A 95 7.57 -21.84 13.25
N GLY A 96 6.64 -21.30 12.46
CA GLY A 96 6.95 -20.53 11.28
C GLY A 96 7.52 -21.39 10.14
N GLU A 97 7.00 -22.60 9.95
CA GLU A 97 7.46 -23.52 8.91
C GLU A 97 7.29 -22.87 7.52
N VAL A 98 8.33 -23.02 6.71
CA VAL A 98 8.33 -22.58 5.32
C VAL A 98 7.75 -23.68 4.46
N LEU A 99 6.59 -23.42 3.84
CA LEU A 99 6.02 -24.35 2.87
C LEU A 99 6.85 -24.42 1.59
N ASP A 100 6.89 -25.59 1.00
CA ASP A 100 7.48 -25.81 -0.32
C ASP A 100 6.58 -25.33 -1.48
N THR A 101 5.54 -24.54 -1.18
CA THR A 101 4.65 -24.00 -2.20
C THR A 101 4.59 -22.48 -2.12
N ILE A 102 4.76 -21.83 -3.27
CA ILE A 102 4.53 -20.39 -3.41
C ILE A 102 3.05 -20.18 -3.65
N GLY A 103 2.39 -19.46 -2.74
CA GLY A 103 1.00 -19.06 -2.94
C GLY A 103 0.89 -18.03 -4.07
N VAL A 104 0.08 -18.35 -5.06
CA VAL A 104 -0.34 -17.37 -6.07
C VAL A 104 -1.38 -16.44 -5.45
N PHE A 105 -1.42 -15.18 -5.87
CA PHE A 105 -2.46 -14.22 -5.53
C PHE A 105 -3.86 -14.87 -5.60
N GLY A 106 -4.55 -14.96 -4.47
CA GLY A 106 -5.97 -15.36 -4.44
C GLY A 106 -6.30 -16.77 -4.02
N GLY A 107 -5.41 -17.48 -3.33
CA GLY A 107 -5.79 -18.72 -2.64
C GLY A 107 -6.73 -18.42 -1.48
N GLY A 108 -8.05 -18.52 -1.71
CA GLY A 108 -9.06 -18.44 -0.65
C GLY A 108 -8.86 -19.56 0.37
N ARG A 109 -9.12 -19.26 1.64
CA ARG A 109 -9.16 -20.24 2.71
C ARG A 109 -10.20 -21.31 2.39
N GLY A 110 -9.80 -22.53 2.39
CA GLY A 110 -10.71 -23.67 2.39
C GLY A 110 -10.44 -24.67 1.28
N GLY A 111 -9.81 -25.77 1.63
CA GLY A 111 -9.85 -26.98 0.85
C GLY A 111 -8.66 -27.23 -0.05
N ASN A 112 -8.10 -28.37 0.13
CA ASN A 112 -7.09 -29.01 -0.68
C ASN A 112 -7.41 -28.96 -2.17
N ALA A 113 -6.80 -28.05 -2.84
CA ALA A 113 -6.37 -27.96 -4.24
C ALA A 113 -6.38 -26.49 -4.69
N PRO A 114 -5.36 -26.02 -5.42
CA PRO A 114 -5.49 -24.73 -6.08
C PRO A 114 -6.62 -24.85 -7.10
N ASP A 115 -7.68 -24.04 -6.94
CA ASP A 115 -8.67 -23.92 -8.00
C ASP A 115 -8.04 -23.11 -9.14
N PRO A 116 -7.61 -23.78 -10.22
CA PRO A 116 -7.03 -23.09 -11.36
C PRO A 116 -8.10 -22.30 -12.14
N THR A 117 -9.35 -22.36 -11.71
CA THR A 117 -10.49 -21.77 -12.43
C THR A 117 -11.10 -20.53 -11.75
N GLY A 118 -10.73 -20.25 -10.48
CA GLY A 118 -11.29 -19.14 -9.72
C GLY A 118 -10.76 -17.77 -10.11
N ILE A 119 -9.88 -17.20 -9.30
CA ILE A 119 -9.39 -15.82 -9.51
C ILE A 119 -8.54 -15.67 -10.76
N ALA A 120 -7.68 -16.65 -11.05
CA ALA A 120 -6.90 -16.65 -12.29
C ALA A 120 -7.81 -16.66 -13.53
N ARG A 121 -9.00 -17.30 -13.48
CA ARG A 121 -9.97 -17.30 -14.57
C ARG A 121 -10.75 -15.98 -14.65
N ALA A 122 -11.08 -15.35 -13.54
CA ALA A 122 -11.69 -14.03 -13.50
C ALA A 122 -10.73 -12.95 -14.03
N ILE A 123 -9.44 -13.04 -13.68
CA ILE A 123 -8.40 -12.17 -14.22
C ILE A 123 -8.14 -12.48 -15.69
N ARG A 124 -8.09 -13.78 -16.11
CA ARG A 124 -7.87 -14.21 -17.51
C ARG A 124 -8.93 -13.69 -18.47
N GLY A 125 -10.19 -13.72 -18.06
CA GLY A 125 -11.28 -13.21 -18.91
C GLY A 125 -11.23 -11.70 -19.14
N ARG A 126 -10.32 -10.99 -18.45
CA ARG A 126 -10.20 -9.53 -18.50
C ARG A 126 -9.03 -9.01 -19.30
N THR A 127 -7.95 -9.78 -19.42
CA THR A 127 -6.67 -9.25 -19.91
C THR A 127 -6.14 -9.95 -21.14
N ASP A 128 -6.18 -11.27 -21.18
CA ASP A 128 -5.75 -12.07 -22.32
C ASP A 128 -6.49 -13.41 -22.32
N PRO A 129 -7.45 -13.64 -23.24
CA PRO A 129 -8.18 -14.90 -23.32
C PRO A 129 -7.29 -16.10 -23.67
N ASN A 130 -6.09 -15.86 -24.17
CA ASN A 130 -5.14 -16.92 -24.57
C ASN A 130 -4.03 -17.13 -23.54
N HIS A 131 -4.00 -16.31 -22.46
CA HIS A 131 -2.96 -16.39 -21.45
C HIS A 131 -3.32 -17.44 -20.38
N VAL A 132 -2.70 -18.60 -20.48
CA VAL A 132 -2.77 -19.66 -19.46
C VAL A 132 -1.42 -19.71 -18.77
N GLU A 133 -1.28 -19.02 -17.62
CA GLU A 133 -0.12 -19.25 -16.77
C GLU A 133 -0.34 -20.46 -15.86
N PRO A 134 0.59 -21.42 -15.85
CA PRO A 134 0.58 -22.43 -14.83
C PRO A 134 0.81 -21.78 -13.46
N VAL A 135 0.15 -22.31 -12.42
CA VAL A 135 0.46 -21.95 -11.04
C VAL A 135 1.93 -22.27 -10.80
N ASP A 136 2.73 -21.25 -10.47
CA ASP A 136 4.14 -21.47 -10.13
C ASP A 136 4.22 -22.12 -8.73
N ALA A 137 4.33 -23.43 -8.71
CA ALA A 137 4.48 -24.24 -7.52
C ALA A 137 5.94 -24.39 -7.06
N THR A 138 6.83 -23.47 -7.46
CA THR A 138 8.24 -23.56 -7.09
C THR A 138 8.40 -23.49 -5.57
N PRO A 139 9.10 -24.46 -4.96
CA PRO A 139 9.38 -24.40 -3.53
C PRO A 139 10.12 -23.13 -3.12
N VAL A 140 9.76 -22.54 -1.99
CA VAL A 140 10.40 -21.30 -1.49
C VAL A 140 11.92 -21.47 -1.36
N ARG A 141 12.37 -22.64 -0.92
CA ARG A 141 13.81 -22.96 -0.86
C ARG A 141 14.48 -22.93 -2.25
N GLU A 142 13.82 -23.42 -3.28
CA GLU A 142 14.33 -23.35 -4.66
C GLU A 142 14.34 -21.90 -5.18
N LEU A 143 13.29 -21.15 -4.89
CA LEU A 143 13.20 -19.72 -5.23
C LEU A 143 14.41 -18.94 -4.71
N ILE A 144 14.78 -19.18 -3.45
CA ILE A 144 15.90 -18.49 -2.80
C ILE A 144 17.25 -19.02 -3.30
N LEU A 145 17.46 -20.36 -3.27
CA LEU A 145 18.78 -20.96 -3.50
C LEU A 145 19.15 -21.10 -4.97
N LYS A 146 18.17 -21.37 -5.84
CA LYS A 146 18.44 -21.63 -7.27
C LYS A 146 18.10 -20.43 -8.15
N ARG A 147 16.96 -19.74 -7.89
CA ARG A 147 16.54 -18.60 -8.71
C ARG A 147 17.11 -17.26 -8.25
N GLY A 148 17.74 -17.20 -7.07
CA GLY A 148 18.41 -16.00 -6.56
C GLY A 148 17.48 -14.88 -6.11
N VAL A 149 16.18 -15.13 -5.95
CA VAL A 149 15.21 -14.12 -5.48
C VAL A 149 15.49 -13.78 -4.03
N ARG A 150 15.50 -12.47 -3.71
CA ARG A 150 15.81 -11.96 -2.36
C ARG A 150 14.79 -11.01 -1.79
N TRP A 151 13.90 -10.47 -2.60
CA TRP A 151 12.78 -9.66 -2.14
C TRP A 151 11.48 -10.45 -2.26
N ALA A 152 10.64 -10.37 -1.23
CA ALA A 152 9.35 -11.05 -1.25
C ALA A 152 8.30 -10.32 -0.41
N VAL A 153 7.10 -10.18 -0.96
CA VAL A 153 5.90 -9.85 -0.19
C VAL A 153 5.57 -11.06 0.66
N ILE A 154 5.64 -10.89 1.96
CA ILE A 154 5.19 -11.91 2.91
C ILE A 154 3.72 -11.67 3.17
N ARG A 155 2.93 -12.70 2.95
CA ARG A 155 1.49 -12.68 3.21
C ARG A 155 1.18 -13.50 4.45
N PRO A 156 1.39 -12.94 5.66
CA PRO A 156 0.98 -13.63 6.86
C PRO A 156 -0.54 -13.83 6.81
N GLY A 157 -0.98 -14.94 7.36
CA GLY A 157 -2.40 -15.18 7.63
C GLY A 157 -2.86 -14.46 8.90
N ASN A 158 -3.66 -15.14 9.73
CA ASN A 158 -4.08 -14.65 11.06
C ASN A 158 -3.22 -15.26 12.17
N GLU A 159 -1.97 -15.63 11.86
CA GLU A 159 -1.03 -16.14 12.85
C GLU A 159 -0.54 -15.04 13.77
N ALA A 160 -0.14 -15.43 14.97
CA ALA A 160 0.44 -14.52 15.95
C ALA A 160 1.73 -13.86 15.41
N PRO A 161 2.04 -12.60 15.78
CA PRO A 161 3.19 -11.85 15.24
C PRO A 161 4.53 -12.57 15.37
N GLU A 162 4.73 -13.32 16.47
CA GLU A 162 5.94 -14.11 16.70
C GLU A 162 6.08 -15.28 15.72
N VAL A 163 4.97 -15.80 15.19
CA VAL A 163 5.00 -16.84 14.14
C VAL A 163 5.49 -16.25 12.83
N THR A 164 5.05 -15.04 12.47
CA THR A 164 5.62 -14.29 11.34
C THR A 164 7.13 -14.03 11.53
N ALA A 165 7.55 -13.63 12.73
CA ALA A 165 8.96 -13.43 13.06
C ALA A 165 9.80 -14.71 12.89
N LYS A 166 9.31 -15.85 13.38
CA LYS A 166 9.96 -17.16 13.17
C LYS A 166 10.05 -17.51 11.69
N PHE A 167 8.96 -17.31 10.94
CA PHE A 167 8.92 -17.58 9.51
C PHE A 167 9.95 -16.75 8.75
N VAL A 168 10.03 -15.45 9.04
CA VAL A 168 11.05 -14.57 8.44
C VAL A 168 12.45 -15.03 8.80
N ASN A 169 12.71 -15.40 10.06
CA ASN A 169 13.99 -15.96 10.46
C ASN A 169 14.37 -17.22 9.66
N ASN A 170 13.42 -18.12 9.44
CA ASN A 170 13.63 -19.33 8.64
C ASN A 170 13.98 -19.00 7.17
N LEU A 171 13.35 -17.96 6.59
CA LEU A 171 13.74 -17.46 5.25
C LEU A 171 15.15 -16.89 5.24
N GLN A 172 15.55 -16.18 6.29
CA GLN A 172 16.90 -15.63 6.43
C GLN A 172 17.95 -16.74 6.54
N GLU A 173 17.68 -17.81 7.30
CA GLU A 173 18.59 -18.97 7.41
C GLU A 173 18.80 -19.65 6.05
N ILE A 174 17.72 -19.83 5.26
CA ILE A 174 17.83 -20.36 3.89
C ILE A 174 18.71 -19.45 3.03
N ALA A 175 18.50 -18.14 3.09
CA ALA A 175 19.24 -17.16 2.30
C ALA A 175 20.72 -17.06 2.72
N GLU A 176 21.00 -17.04 4.01
CA GLU A 176 22.35 -17.05 4.57
C GLU A 176 23.11 -18.32 4.16
N GLY A 177 22.40 -19.45 3.96
CA GLY A 177 22.94 -20.70 3.42
C GLY A 177 23.31 -20.68 1.94
N SER A 178 22.97 -19.62 1.17
CA SER A 178 23.29 -19.50 -0.25
C SER A 178 24.77 -19.18 -0.51
N ARG A 179 25.22 -19.26 -1.78
CA ARG A 179 26.61 -19.09 -2.18
C ARG A 179 27.29 -17.79 -1.72
N LEU A 180 26.55 -16.68 -1.71
CA LEU A 180 27.03 -15.36 -1.29
C LEU A 180 26.34 -14.85 -0.01
N GLY A 181 25.49 -15.66 0.62
CA GLY A 181 24.81 -15.31 1.85
C GLY A 181 23.95 -14.05 1.78
N ILE A 182 23.51 -13.65 0.59
CA ILE A 182 22.67 -12.44 0.39
C ILE A 182 21.35 -12.63 1.12
N PRO A 183 20.98 -11.76 2.10
CA PRO A 183 19.80 -11.92 2.93
C PRO A 183 18.49 -11.73 2.16
N MET A 184 17.37 -12.15 2.74
CA MET A 184 16.05 -11.80 2.27
C MET A 184 15.67 -10.36 2.69
N THR A 185 14.83 -9.74 1.88
CA THR A 185 14.23 -8.44 2.17
C THR A 185 12.70 -8.60 2.17
N PRO A 186 12.11 -8.98 3.31
CA PRO A 186 10.68 -9.19 3.43
C PRO A 186 9.92 -7.87 3.35
N SER A 187 8.87 -7.84 2.55
CA SER A 187 7.98 -6.69 2.37
C SER A 187 6.53 -7.04 2.69
N ASP A 188 5.71 -6.02 2.90
CA ASP A 188 4.27 -6.17 3.07
C ASP A 188 3.51 -4.90 2.68
N ASN A 189 2.20 -5.04 2.48
CA ASN A 189 1.29 -3.89 2.37
C ASN A 189 1.01 -3.30 3.77
N PRO A 190 0.51 -2.04 3.86
CA PRO A 190 0.07 -1.45 5.12
C PRO A 190 -1.03 -2.29 5.78
N ARG A 191 -0.82 -2.73 7.03
CA ARG A 191 -1.76 -3.58 7.79
C ARG A 191 -2.48 -2.87 8.92
N SER A 192 -2.00 -1.72 9.31
CA SER A 192 -2.53 -0.96 10.44
C SER A 192 -3.83 -0.21 10.16
N GLY A 193 -4.24 -0.08 8.90
CA GLY A 193 -5.47 0.63 8.53
C GLY A 193 -6.72 -0.21 8.72
N ILE A 194 -7.75 0.34 9.37
CA ILE A 194 -9.08 -0.26 9.43
C ILE A 194 -9.83 0.08 8.15
N ARG A 195 -10.41 -0.93 7.49
CA ARG A 195 -11.30 -0.74 6.36
C ARG A 195 -12.60 -1.49 6.55
N ARG A 196 -13.70 -0.85 6.19
CA ARG A 196 -15.04 -1.46 6.19
C ARG A 196 -15.60 -1.67 4.79
N SER A 197 -14.94 -1.12 3.77
CA SER A 197 -15.41 -1.21 2.40
C SER A 197 -15.00 -2.50 1.72
N VAL A 198 -15.85 -2.90 0.79
CA VAL A 198 -15.80 -4.17 0.05
C VAL A 198 -14.68 -4.21 -1.01
N MET A 199 -14.02 -3.09 -1.30
CA MET A 199 -12.97 -3.00 -2.30
C MET A 199 -11.56 -3.13 -1.72
N GLY A 200 -11.39 -3.94 -0.69
CA GLY A 200 -10.11 -4.29 -0.08
C GLY A 200 -9.10 -4.97 -1.01
N VAL A 201 -8.78 -4.38 -2.16
CA VAL A 201 -7.61 -4.76 -2.95
C VAL A 201 -6.33 -4.28 -2.26
N GLU A 202 -6.36 -3.16 -1.60
CA GLU A 202 -5.40 -2.96 -0.54
C GLU A 202 -5.85 -3.80 0.63
N MET A 203 -5.18 -4.87 0.79
CA MET A 203 -5.25 -5.70 1.98
C MET A 203 -4.57 -4.96 3.13
N ALA A 204 -5.09 -3.78 3.41
CA ALA A 204 -4.88 -3.12 4.67
C ALA A 204 -5.52 -4.02 5.71
N GLY A 205 -4.69 -4.68 6.45
CA GLY A 205 -5.08 -5.61 7.48
C GLY A 205 -6.17 -6.58 7.00
N GLU A 206 -5.82 -7.77 6.63
CA GLU A 206 -6.79 -8.86 6.43
C GLU A 206 -7.59 -9.17 7.70
N GLY A 207 -7.54 -8.32 8.68
CA GLY A 207 -8.42 -8.27 9.83
C GLY A 207 -9.77 -7.71 9.45
N GLY A 208 -10.35 -8.24 8.40
CA GLY A 208 -11.53 -7.73 7.70
C GLY A 208 -12.84 -7.55 8.47
N ALA A 209 -12.85 -7.65 9.76
CA ALA A 209 -13.99 -7.21 10.58
C ALA A 209 -13.47 -6.21 11.62
N ALA A 210 -14.12 -5.07 11.75
CA ALA A 210 -13.81 -4.06 12.76
C ALA A 210 -13.75 -4.60 14.20
N ASN A 211 -14.17 -5.82 14.41
CA ASN A 211 -14.22 -6.53 15.69
C ASN A 211 -13.36 -7.80 15.73
N ALA A 212 -12.57 -8.11 14.70
CA ALA A 212 -11.64 -9.23 14.75
C ALA A 212 -10.44 -8.87 15.65
N PRO A 213 -9.87 -9.80 16.41
CA PRO A 213 -8.65 -9.54 17.16
C PRO A 213 -7.53 -9.19 16.17
N HIS A 214 -7.07 -7.96 16.24
CA HIS A 214 -6.00 -7.45 15.39
C HIS A 214 -4.66 -7.67 16.09
N MET A 215 -3.68 -8.13 15.33
CA MET A 215 -2.35 -8.38 15.88
C MET A 215 -1.48 -7.13 15.90
N VAL A 216 -1.71 -6.17 15.01
CA VAL A 216 -1.04 -4.88 14.95
C VAL A 216 -1.95 -3.76 15.45
N SER A 217 -1.38 -2.63 15.84
CA SER A 217 -2.15 -1.44 16.22
C SER A 217 -3.06 -0.98 15.07
N GLN A 218 -4.27 -0.55 15.40
CA GLN A 218 -5.31 -0.21 14.43
C GLN A 218 -5.48 1.29 14.29
N TRP A 219 -5.33 1.80 13.08
CA TRP A 219 -5.37 3.20 12.70
C TRP A 219 -6.44 3.46 11.65
N PRO A 220 -6.90 4.71 11.46
CA PRO A 220 -7.67 5.03 10.25
C PRO A 220 -6.84 4.78 8.99
N GLY A 221 -7.49 4.51 7.86
CA GLY A 221 -6.81 4.42 6.56
C GLY A 221 -6.07 5.71 6.19
N GLN A 222 -5.28 5.71 5.10
CA GLN A 222 -4.54 6.91 4.68
C GLN A 222 -5.47 8.12 4.50
N ILE A 223 -6.66 7.93 3.93
CA ILE A 223 -7.65 8.99 3.78
C ILE A 223 -8.15 9.51 5.14
N GLY A 224 -8.23 8.66 6.16
CA GLY A 224 -8.58 9.07 7.52
C GLY A 224 -7.42 9.81 8.22
N LEU A 225 -6.18 9.44 7.93
CA LEU A 225 -5.01 10.22 8.35
C LEU A 225 -5.00 11.60 7.67
N ALA A 226 -5.44 11.69 6.41
CA ALA A 226 -5.63 12.95 5.71
C ALA A 226 -6.74 13.80 6.33
N ALA A 227 -7.83 13.17 6.78
CA ALA A 227 -8.89 13.88 7.51
C ALA A 227 -8.41 14.47 8.85
N ILE A 228 -7.41 13.87 9.50
CA ILE A 228 -6.72 14.48 10.66
C ILE A 228 -5.90 15.68 10.19
N GLY A 229 -5.26 15.63 9.02
CA GLY A 229 -4.47 16.70 8.42
C GLY A 229 -3.19 17.07 9.16
N ASP A 230 -2.77 16.28 10.16
CA ASP A 230 -1.65 16.56 11.05
C ASP A 230 -0.41 15.73 10.66
N VAL A 231 0.63 16.41 10.21
CA VAL A 231 1.93 15.82 9.84
C VAL A 231 2.54 15.01 10.99
N ALA A 232 2.37 15.46 12.24
CA ALA A 232 2.90 14.76 13.40
C ALA A 232 2.17 13.43 13.64
N ALA A 233 0.84 13.41 13.47
CA ALA A 233 0.04 12.19 13.60
C ALA A 233 0.39 11.14 12.52
N VAL A 234 0.62 11.57 11.28
CA VAL A 234 1.05 10.66 10.20
C VAL A 234 2.45 10.11 10.46
N ARG A 235 3.37 10.96 10.94
CA ARG A 235 4.73 10.50 11.30
C ARG A 235 4.70 9.53 12.49
N GLU A 236 3.85 9.76 13.50
CA GLU A 236 3.66 8.86 14.64
C GLU A 236 3.11 7.51 14.17
N HIS A 237 2.03 7.51 13.35
CA HIS A 237 1.50 6.30 12.73
C HIS A 237 2.59 5.50 12.03
N ALA A 238 3.33 6.14 11.12
CA ALA A 238 4.38 5.49 10.34
C ALA A 238 5.52 4.95 11.21
N SER A 239 5.91 5.70 12.26
CA SER A 239 6.92 5.25 13.21
C SER A 239 6.47 4.03 14.03
N ILE A 240 5.22 4.01 14.48
CA ILE A 240 4.67 2.87 15.24
C ILE A 240 4.53 1.66 14.33
N ALA A 241 3.89 1.81 13.16
CA ALA A 241 3.74 0.72 12.19
C ALA A 241 5.12 0.17 11.74
N GLY A 242 6.12 1.04 11.57
CA GLY A 242 7.49 0.63 11.26
C GLY A 242 8.14 -0.19 12.37
N GLN A 243 7.91 0.16 13.65
CA GLN A 243 8.40 -0.62 14.79
C GLN A 243 7.74 -2.01 14.83
N GLU A 244 6.42 -2.10 14.61
CA GLU A 244 5.69 -3.37 14.55
C GLU A 244 6.19 -4.24 13.39
N MET A 245 6.39 -3.68 12.19
CA MET A 245 6.91 -4.39 11.03
C MET A 245 8.33 -4.92 11.29
N ARG A 246 9.23 -4.08 11.81
CA ARG A 246 10.61 -4.52 12.13
C ARG A 246 10.64 -5.64 13.16
N ALA A 247 9.79 -5.56 14.17
CA ALA A 247 9.69 -6.62 15.19
C ALA A 247 9.30 -7.97 14.58
N MET A 248 8.54 -7.97 13.49
CA MET A 248 8.18 -9.16 12.71
C MET A 248 9.22 -9.54 11.64
N GLY A 249 10.28 -8.75 11.45
CA GLY A 249 11.29 -8.94 10.44
C GLY A 249 10.93 -8.37 9.05
N LEU A 250 9.83 -7.63 8.94
CA LEU A 250 9.41 -6.99 7.70
C LEU A 250 10.18 -5.68 7.52
N ARG A 251 10.86 -5.51 6.38
CA ARG A 251 11.82 -4.42 6.18
C ARG A 251 11.44 -3.45 5.05
N VAL A 252 10.35 -3.73 4.34
CA VAL A 252 9.84 -2.89 3.25
C VAL A 252 8.32 -2.78 3.37
N ILE A 253 7.80 -1.54 3.29
CA ILE A 253 6.36 -1.25 3.21
C ILE A 253 6.00 -0.82 1.79
N LEU A 254 4.98 -1.47 1.18
CA LEU A 254 4.45 -1.10 -0.13
C LEU A 254 3.48 0.09 0.01
N GLY A 255 4.03 1.24 0.33
CA GLY A 255 3.37 2.51 0.60
C GLY A 255 4.39 3.63 0.85
N PRO A 256 3.92 4.92 0.91
CA PRO A 256 2.54 5.37 0.85
C PRO A 256 1.98 5.35 -0.57
N GLN A 257 0.64 5.43 -0.67
CA GLN A 257 -0.03 5.74 -1.93
C GLN A 257 -0.06 7.26 -2.09
N ALA A 258 0.76 7.78 -3.02
CA ALA A 258 0.95 9.21 -3.26
C ALA A 258 0.12 9.73 -4.44
N ASP A 259 -0.82 8.93 -4.91
CA ASP A 259 -1.78 9.33 -5.94
C ASP A 259 -2.64 10.50 -5.45
N VAL A 260 -2.85 11.51 -6.30
CA VAL A 260 -3.74 12.65 -6.02
C VAL A 260 -5.13 12.31 -6.53
N ALA A 261 -6.08 12.10 -5.64
CA ALA A 261 -7.39 11.51 -5.94
C ALA A 261 -8.39 12.53 -6.52
N THR A 262 -8.14 13.03 -7.72
CA THR A 262 -8.94 14.07 -8.38
C THR A 262 -10.21 13.54 -9.06
N GLU A 263 -10.27 12.25 -9.38
CA GLU A 263 -11.47 11.64 -9.94
C GLU A 263 -12.30 10.99 -8.81
N PRO A 264 -13.43 11.61 -8.38
CA PRO A 264 -14.17 11.19 -7.18
C PRO A 264 -14.84 9.82 -7.29
N ARG A 265 -15.04 9.29 -8.50
CA ARG A 265 -15.60 7.95 -8.72
C ARG A 265 -14.58 6.84 -8.51
N TRP A 266 -13.28 7.17 -8.46
CA TRP A 266 -12.23 6.17 -8.30
C TRP A 266 -12.36 5.42 -6.96
N ASN A 267 -12.35 4.09 -7.03
CA ASN A 267 -12.60 3.22 -5.88
C ASN A 267 -11.42 3.06 -4.91
N ARG A 268 -10.23 3.61 -5.25
CA ARG A 268 -9.02 3.49 -4.42
C ARG A 268 -8.66 4.77 -3.67
N ILE A 269 -9.54 5.76 -3.66
CA ILE A 269 -9.36 7.03 -2.93
C ILE A 269 -9.05 6.78 -1.45
N GLY A 270 -9.70 5.79 -0.83
CA GLY A 270 -9.48 5.43 0.57
C GLY A 270 -8.03 5.06 0.92
N GLY A 271 -7.22 4.67 -0.08
CA GLY A 271 -5.78 4.41 0.07
C GLY A 271 -4.89 5.64 -0.09
N THR A 272 -5.42 6.79 -0.49
CA THR A 272 -4.68 8.04 -0.76
C THR A 272 -4.78 9.04 0.40
N PHE A 273 -4.11 10.17 0.27
CA PHE A 273 -4.27 11.32 1.18
C PHE A 273 -5.25 12.38 0.63
N GLY A 274 -6.11 12.04 -0.34
CA GLY A 274 -7.12 12.92 -0.89
C GLY A 274 -6.75 13.59 -2.21
N GLU A 275 -7.47 14.67 -2.56
CA GLU A 275 -7.37 15.31 -3.88
C GLU A 275 -6.42 16.52 -3.93
N ASP A 276 -6.00 17.08 -2.78
CA ASP A 276 -5.08 18.21 -2.75
C ASP A 276 -3.63 17.75 -2.81
N ALA A 277 -2.92 18.06 -3.90
CA ALA A 277 -1.54 17.61 -4.10
C ALA A 277 -0.57 18.16 -3.04
N GLY A 278 -0.84 19.33 -2.47
CA GLY A 278 -0.04 19.92 -1.40
C GLY A 278 -0.21 19.16 -0.08
N LEU A 279 -1.42 18.75 0.25
CA LEU A 279 -1.71 17.90 1.41
C LEU A 279 -1.07 16.51 1.21
N VAL A 280 -1.29 15.88 0.06
CA VAL A 280 -0.69 14.57 -0.28
C VAL A 280 0.82 14.63 -0.14
N ALA A 281 1.48 15.67 -0.66
CA ALA A 281 2.93 15.85 -0.57
C ALA A 281 3.42 15.93 0.88
N LYS A 282 2.75 16.74 1.71
CA LYS A 282 3.10 16.90 3.15
C LYS A 282 2.94 15.59 3.93
N LEU A 283 1.84 14.89 3.72
CA LEU A 283 1.54 13.68 4.47
C LEU A 283 2.34 12.47 3.98
N ALA A 284 2.59 12.35 2.66
CA ALA A 284 3.49 11.34 2.11
C ALA A 284 4.93 11.53 2.63
N THR A 285 5.42 12.77 2.71
CA THR A 285 6.72 13.08 3.33
C THR A 285 6.76 12.61 4.79
N ALA A 286 5.74 12.93 5.58
CA ALA A 286 5.68 12.51 6.98
C ALA A 286 5.63 10.98 7.15
N TYR A 287 4.92 10.30 6.26
CA TYR A 287 4.84 8.85 6.22
C TYR A 287 6.21 8.23 5.92
N ILE A 288 6.91 8.72 4.89
CA ILE A 288 8.24 8.25 4.50
C ILE A 288 9.23 8.47 5.66
N GLU A 289 9.28 9.68 6.22
CA GLU A 289 10.15 10.01 7.36
C GLU A 289 9.84 9.17 8.60
N GLY A 290 8.57 8.82 8.83
CA GLY A 290 8.16 7.98 9.96
C GLY A 290 8.65 6.54 9.85
N PHE A 291 8.57 5.93 8.65
CA PHE A 291 9.05 4.58 8.40
C PHE A 291 10.57 4.50 8.24
N GLN A 292 11.17 5.42 7.52
CA GLN A 292 12.60 5.37 7.16
C GLN A 292 13.50 6.17 8.09
N GLY A 293 12.97 7.19 8.78
CA GLY A 293 13.78 8.24 9.37
C GLY A 293 14.23 9.26 8.30
N LYS A 294 15.11 10.17 8.68
CA LYS A 294 15.69 11.15 7.75
C LYS A 294 16.67 10.52 6.74
N LYS A 295 17.21 9.38 7.04
CA LYS A 295 18.12 8.60 6.21
C LYS A 295 17.83 7.12 6.43
N LEU A 296 17.86 6.34 5.37
CA LEU A 296 17.71 4.89 5.46
C LEU A 296 18.83 4.30 6.32
N GLY A 297 18.47 3.38 7.20
CA GLY A 297 19.41 2.75 8.14
C GLY A 297 18.87 1.44 8.73
N PRO A 298 19.64 0.80 9.63
CA PRO A 298 19.25 -0.48 10.24
C PRO A 298 17.91 -0.44 10.99
N ASP A 299 17.51 0.73 11.48
CA ASP A 299 16.24 0.95 12.17
C ASP A 299 15.09 1.33 11.22
N SER A 300 15.32 1.40 9.93
CA SER A 300 14.31 1.79 8.94
C SER A 300 13.48 0.62 8.44
N VAL A 301 12.25 0.94 8.02
CA VAL A 301 11.47 0.17 7.05
C VAL A 301 11.43 0.99 5.76
N LEU A 302 11.99 0.45 4.68
CA LEU A 302 12.04 1.12 3.38
C LEU A 302 10.64 1.32 2.81
N THR A 303 10.34 2.53 2.36
CA THR A 303 9.06 2.85 1.71
C THR A 303 9.11 2.65 0.21
N VAL A 304 8.02 2.10 -0.34
CA VAL A 304 7.78 1.99 -1.78
C VAL A 304 6.62 2.91 -2.13
N THR A 305 6.91 4.15 -2.49
CA THR A 305 5.87 5.12 -2.85
C THR A 305 5.20 4.71 -4.17
N LYS A 306 3.86 4.76 -4.24
CA LYS A 306 3.05 4.23 -5.34
C LYS A 306 1.85 5.12 -5.66
N HIS A 307 1.29 5.08 -6.90
CA HIS A 307 1.70 4.35 -8.12
C HIS A 307 2.16 5.36 -9.17
N PHE A 308 3.43 5.41 -9.44
CA PHE A 308 4.05 6.42 -10.33
C PHE A 308 3.58 6.26 -11.79
N PRO A 309 3.23 7.37 -12.50
CA PRO A 309 3.27 8.79 -12.12
C PRO A 309 2.00 9.33 -11.44
N GLY A 310 1.01 8.50 -11.09
CA GLY A 310 -0.21 8.83 -10.36
C GLY A 310 -1.46 8.24 -10.99
N ASP A 311 -2.20 7.41 -10.22
CA ASP A 311 -3.45 6.78 -10.67
C ASP A 311 -4.68 7.71 -10.51
N GLY A 312 -4.54 8.85 -9.81
CA GLY A 312 -5.69 9.69 -9.45
C GLY A 312 -6.62 10.11 -10.59
N PRO A 313 -6.11 10.55 -11.76
CA PRO A 313 -6.95 11.00 -12.86
C PRO A 313 -7.38 9.84 -13.79
N VAL A 314 -7.84 8.72 -13.22
CA VAL A 314 -8.37 7.59 -14.00
C VAL A 314 -9.61 7.99 -14.80
N MET A 315 -9.69 7.54 -16.03
CA MET A 315 -10.81 7.85 -16.91
C MET A 315 -12.11 7.29 -16.34
N GLU A 316 -13.10 8.17 -16.10
CA GLU A 316 -14.45 7.83 -15.59
C GLU A 316 -14.43 7.05 -14.24
N GLY A 317 -13.41 7.22 -13.42
CA GLY A 317 -13.25 6.51 -12.15
C GLY A 317 -12.93 5.03 -12.30
N ASN A 318 -12.60 4.56 -13.49
CA ASN A 318 -12.29 3.17 -13.77
C ASN A 318 -10.88 2.82 -13.31
N ASP A 319 -10.77 1.80 -12.49
CA ASP A 319 -9.50 1.39 -11.90
C ASP A 319 -8.60 0.62 -12.88
N PRO A 320 -7.29 0.91 -12.95
CA PRO A 320 -6.37 0.30 -13.90
C PRO A 320 -6.06 -1.19 -13.67
N HIS A 321 -6.59 -1.81 -12.61
CA HIS A 321 -6.62 -3.27 -12.49
C HIS A 321 -7.56 -3.92 -13.51
N ASN A 322 -8.30 -3.15 -14.29
CA ASN A 322 -9.23 -3.63 -15.31
C ASN A 322 -8.87 -3.06 -16.68
N ALA A 323 -9.12 -3.83 -17.74
CA ALA A 323 -8.78 -3.43 -19.11
C ALA A 323 -9.51 -2.13 -19.56
N TYR A 324 -10.70 -1.88 -19.05
CA TYR A 324 -11.47 -0.66 -19.32
C TYR A 324 -10.99 0.55 -18.51
N GLY A 325 -10.21 0.35 -17.44
CA GLY A 325 -9.64 1.40 -16.58
C GLY A 325 -8.17 1.71 -16.84
N LYS A 326 -7.60 1.22 -17.93
CA LYS A 326 -6.16 1.31 -18.18
C LYS A 326 -5.63 2.72 -18.50
N TRP A 327 -6.46 3.74 -18.51
CA TRP A 327 -6.06 5.10 -18.89
C TRP A 327 -6.17 6.08 -17.74
N THR A 328 -5.14 6.90 -17.58
CA THR A 328 -5.24 8.20 -16.89
C THR A 328 -5.29 9.31 -17.92
N ILE A 329 -6.15 10.30 -17.68
CA ILE A 329 -6.41 11.38 -18.61
C ILE A 329 -6.19 12.76 -17.98
N TYR A 330 -5.80 13.73 -18.79
CA TYR A 330 -5.42 15.06 -18.31
C TYR A 330 -6.13 16.15 -19.10
N PRO A 331 -7.49 16.22 -19.06
CA PRO A 331 -8.27 17.19 -19.84
C PRO A 331 -8.00 18.63 -19.44
N ALA A 332 -7.65 18.92 -18.17
CA ALA A 332 -7.25 20.23 -17.68
C ALA A 332 -5.74 20.49 -17.77
N ASN A 333 -4.95 19.60 -18.40
CA ASN A 333 -3.49 19.68 -18.52
C ASN A 333 -2.74 19.73 -17.18
N GLN A 334 -3.27 19.07 -16.12
CA GLN A 334 -2.72 19.11 -14.75
C GLN A 334 -1.74 17.97 -14.44
N PHE A 335 -1.10 17.36 -15.44
CA PHE A 335 -0.11 16.29 -15.20
C PHE A 335 0.95 16.70 -14.18
N ASP A 336 1.47 17.92 -14.24
CA ASP A 336 2.48 18.42 -13.31
C ASP A 336 1.97 18.60 -11.87
N TYR A 337 0.66 18.82 -11.68
CA TYR A 337 0.00 18.85 -10.39
C TYR A 337 0.09 17.46 -9.72
N HIS A 338 -0.14 16.40 -10.47
CA HIS A 338 0.00 15.03 -9.99
C HIS A 338 1.45 14.65 -9.67
N LEU A 339 2.45 15.37 -10.20
CA LEU A 339 3.86 15.15 -9.87
C LEU A 339 4.33 15.82 -8.57
N ILE A 340 3.54 16.72 -7.96
CA ILE A 340 3.92 17.42 -6.72
C ILE A 340 4.25 16.44 -5.58
N PRO A 341 3.42 15.43 -5.27
CA PRO A 341 3.74 14.47 -4.21
C PRO A 341 4.97 13.62 -4.53
N TRP A 342 5.24 13.31 -5.79
CA TRP A 342 6.42 12.54 -6.21
C TRP A 342 7.72 13.29 -6.00
N LYS A 343 7.73 14.59 -6.33
CA LYS A 343 8.87 15.48 -6.03
C LYS A 343 9.14 15.52 -4.53
N ALA A 344 8.09 15.62 -3.71
CA ALA A 344 8.19 15.61 -2.26
C ALA A 344 8.68 14.25 -1.70
N ALA A 345 8.14 13.12 -2.19
CA ALA A 345 8.53 11.78 -1.78
C ALA A 345 10.01 11.47 -2.11
N ILE A 346 10.47 11.88 -3.29
CA ILE A 346 11.88 11.75 -3.70
C ILE A 346 12.78 12.61 -2.81
N SER A 347 12.38 13.85 -2.54
CA SER A 347 13.09 14.75 -1.61
C SER A 347 13.15 14.20 -0.19
N ALA A 348 12.09 13.51 0.27
CA ALA A 348 12.05 12.82 1.56
C ALA A 348 12.91 11.55 1.60
N GLY A 349 13.48 11.14 0.48
CA GLY A 349 14.37 10.00 0.37
C GLY A 349 13.67 8.65 0.32
N THR A 350 12.45 8.55 -0.27
CA THR A 350 11.80 7.24 -0.47
C THR A 350 12.76 6.25 -1.12
N GLY A 351 12.90 5.06 -0.53
CA GLY A 351 13.90 4.07 -0.99
C GLY A 351 13.50 3.38 -2.29
N ALA A 352 12.20 3.28 -2.56
CA ALA A 352 11.69 2.71 -3.80
C ALA A 352 10.45 3.46 -4.31
N VAL A 353 10.20 3.31 -5.62
CA VAL A 353 9.01 3.81 -6.31
C VAL A 353 8.38 2.65 -7.07
N MET A 354 7.06 2.48 -6.93
CA MET A 354 6.30 1.51 -7.69
C MET A 354 5.62 2.19 -8.87
N GLY A 355 5.89 1.70 -10.08
CA GLY A 355 5.18 2.13 -11.29
C GLY A 355 3.75 1.61 -11.31
N GLY A 356 2.80 2.44 -11.70
CA GLY A 356 1.40 2.05 -11.85
C GLY A 356 1.13 1.25 -13.14
N TYR A 357 -0.09 0.73 -13.26
CA TYR A 357 -0.51 -0.01 -14.45
C TYR A 357 -0.86 0.90 -15.62
N MET A 358 -1.36 2.10 -15.29
CA MET A 358 -2.02 2.99 -16.24
C MET A 358 -1.16 3.39 -17.42
N ILE A 359 -1.85 3.68 -18.54
CA ILE A 359 -1.32 4.38 -19.71
C ILE A 359 -1.61 5.87 -19.51
N PRO A 360 -0.60 6.72 -19.29
CA PRO A 360 -0.81 8.16 -19.14
C PRO A 360 -1.02 8.80 -20.52
N VAL A 361 -2.28 9.07 -20.87
CA VAL A 361 -2.67 9.58 -22.18
C VAL A 361 -1.95 10.90 -22.50
N GLY A 362 -1.40 10.98 -23.72
CA GLY A 362 -0.61 12.15 -24.14
C GLY A 362 0.84 12.17 -23.63
N LYS A 363 1.23 11.21 -22.78
CA LYS A 363 2.62 11.04 -22.32
C LYS A 363 3.27 9.79 -22.89
N ASP A 364 2.51 8.68 -23.00
CA ASP A 364 2.92 7.46 -23.69
C ASP A 364 1.69 6.67 -24.17
N THR A 365 1.94 5.60 -24.92
CA THR A 365 0.93 4.66 -25.45
C THR A 365 0.94 3.31 -24.73
N VAL A 366 1.85 3.13 -23.77
CA VAL A 366 2.00 1.92 -22.96
C VAL A 366 1.96 2.24 -21.46
N GLY A 367 1.64 1.25 -20.65
CA GLY A 367 1.61 1.37 -19.20
C GLY A 367 2.96 1.84 -18.62
N ALA A 368 2.91 2.56 -17.51
CA ALA A 368 4.06 3.25 -16.93
C ALA A 368 5.31 2.36 -16.76
N ASN A 369 5.12 1.09 -16.44
CA ASN A 369 6.22 0.12 -16.26
C ASN A 369 6.88 -0.33 -17.57
N PHE A 370 6.21 -0.13 -18.70
CA PHE A 370 6.73 -0.45 -20.04
C PHE A 370 7.27 0.78 -20.78
N SER A 371 7.06 1.97 -20.19
CA SER A 371 7.38 3.26 -20.78
C SER A 371 8.77 3.73 -20.35
N LYS A 372 9.71 3.82 -21.31
CA LYS A 372 10.99 4.49 -21.07
C LYS A 372 10.81 5.98 -20.74
N ALA A 373 9.83 6.64 -21.37
CA ALA A 373 9.53 8.06 -21.12
C ALA A 373 9.14 8.30 -19.65
N ILE A 374 8.39 7.37 -19.04
CA ILE A 374 7.97 7.46 -17.64
C ILE A 374 9.07 6.93 -16.70
N ALA A 375 9.51 5.69 -16.89
CA ALA A 375 10.40 5.00 -15.95
C ALA A 375 11.84 5.55 -15.96
N THR A 376 12.32 6.01 -17.10
CA THR A 376 13.69 6.55 -17.22
C THR A 376 13.69 8.06 -17.40
N ASP A 377 13.06 8.59 -18.44
CA ASP A 377 13.26 9.98 -18.80
C ASP A 377 12.61 10.94 -17.78
N LEU A 378 11.40 10.61 -17.28
CA LEU A 378 10.74 11.38 -16.23
C LEU A 378 11.33 11.04 -14.83
N LEU A 379 11.24 9.78 -14.40
CA LEU A 379 11.59 9.40 -13.02
C LEU A 379 13.08 9.60 -12.73
N ARG A 380 13.96 9.14 -13.62
CA ARG A 380 15.42 9.22 -13.41
C ARG A 380 16.01 10.54 -13.93
N GLY A 381 15.57 10.95 -15.14
CA GLY A 381 16.12 12.13 -15.82
C GLY A 381 15.64 13.44 -15.20
N GLN A 382 14.33 13.63 -15.08
CA GLN A 382 13.76 14.90 -14.62
C GLN A 382 13.60 14.98 -13.10
N LEU A 383 13.14 13.88 -12.45
CA LEU A 383 12.92 13.84 -11.01
C LEU A 383 14.15 13.35 -10.23
N HIS A 384 15.19 12.91 -10.90
CA HIS A 384 16.49 12.50 -10.33
C HIS A 384 16.41 11.39 -9.28
N PHE A 385 15.41 10.50 -9.35
CA PHE A 385 15.27 9.39 -8.42
C PHE A 385 16.40 8.37 -8.58
N GLN A 386 17.04 7.99 -7.48
CA GLN A 386 18.19 7.05 -7.48
C GLN A 386 17.88 5.68 -6.87
N GLY A 387 16.77 5.53 -6.16
CA GLY A 387 16.40 4.30 -5.49
C GLY A 387 15.88 3.20 -6.44
N VAL A 388 15.25 2.18 -5.90
CA VAL A 388 14.74 1.02 -6.65
C VAL A 388 13.40 1.35 -7.33
N MET A 389 13.28 1.11 -8.63
CA MET A 389 12.00 1.13 -9.31
C MET A 389 11.42 -0.28 -9.38
N ILE A 390 10.24 -0.46 -8.80
CA ILE A 390 9.53 -1.75 -8.74
C ILE A 390 8.27 -1.64 -9.60
N THR A 391 7.87 -2.72 -10.30
CA THR A 391 6.55 -2.76 -10.93
C THR A 391 5.47 -3.00 -9.86
N ASP A 392 4.23 -2.68 -10.18
CA ASP A 392 3.10 -3.35 -9.54
C ASP A 392 2.93 -4.77 -10.10
N THR A 393 1.89 -5.51 -9.71
CA THR A 393 1.63 -6.90 -10.13
C THR A 393 1.19 -6.96 -11.59
N LEU A 394 2.15 -6.95 -12.52
CA LEU A 394 1.89 -6.80 -13.96
C LEU A 394 1.45 -8.07 -14.70
N ARG A 395 1.45 -9.21 -14.05
CA ARG A 395 1.16 -10.51 -14.66
C ARG A 395 -0.09 -10.52 -15.56
N SER A 396 -1.11 -9.77 -15.15
CA SER A 396 -2.42 -9.74 -15.82
C SER A 396 -2.79 -8.37 -16.39
N MET A 397 -1.91 -7.38 -16.32
CA MET A 397 -2.19 -5.97 -16.65
C MET A 397 -1.12 -5.37 -17.58
N PRO A 398 -0.89 -5.97 -18.77
CA PRO A 398 0.15 -5.54 -19.71
C PRO A 398 -0.38 -4.44 -20.65
N TRP A 399 -0.89 -3.36 -20.08
CA TRP A 399 -1.58 -2.34 -20.87
C TRP A 399 -0.70 -1.68 -21.92
N GLY A 400 -1.19 -1.70 -23.15
CA GLY A 400 -0.50 -1.19 -24.35
C GLY A 400 0.52 -2.17 -24.97
N VAL A 401 0.85 -3.27 -24.27
CA VAL A 401 1.77 -4.31 -24.73
C VAL A 401 1.14 -5.70 -24.72
N GLU A 402 -0.20 -5.76 -24.76
CA GLU A 402 -0.97 -7.00 -24.72
C GLU A 402 -0.57 -7.99 -25.84
N HIS A 403 -0.13 -7.45 -26.97
CA HIS A 403 0.31 -8.22 -28.16
C HIS A 403 1.70 -8.84 -28.02
N LEU A 404 2.50 -8.39 -27.04
CA LEU A 404 3.87 -8.91 -26.84
C LEU A 404 3.85 -10.24 -26.09
N SER A 405 4.82 -11.12 -26.43
CA SER A 405 5.11 -12.31 -25.62
C SER A 405 5.54 -11.93 -24.20
N GLN A 406 5.41 -12.84 -23.23
CA GLN A 406 5.91 -12.59 -21.89
C GLN A 406 7.40 -12.25 -21.86
N LYS A 407 8.20 -12.95 -22.64
CA LYS A 407 9.63 -12.65 -22.77
C LYS A 407 9.86 -11.21 -23.25
N ASP A 408 9.11 -10.76 -24.26
CA ASP A 408 9.25 -9.39 -24.76
C ASP A 408 8.72 -8.35 -23.78
N ARG A 409 7.66 -8.66 -23.01
CA ARG A 409 7.21 -7.80 -21.91
C ARG A 409 8.29 -7.61 -20.85
N HIS A 410 8.96 -8.68 -20.39
CA HIS A 410 10.10 -8.60 -19.46
C HIS A 410 11.24 -7.77 -20.04
N LYS A 411 11.62 -8.03 -21.29
CA LYS A 411 12.63 -7.24 -22.00
C LYS A 411 12.26 -5.75 -22.01
N THR A 412 11.02 -5.43 -22.36
CA THR A 412 10.54 -4.04 -22.41
C THR A 412 10.62 -3.34 -21.07
N MET A 413 10.14 -3.99 -19.97
CA MET A 413 10.24 -3.43 -18.62
C MET A 413 11.67 -3.16 -18.20
N VAL A 414 12.56 -4.12 -18.38
CA VAL A 414 13.98 -3.98 -18.00
C VAL A 414 14.64 -2.86 -18.79
N LEU A 415 14.39 -2.78 -20.11
CA LEU A 415 14.93 -1.71 -20.96
C LEU A 415 14.29 -0.35 -20.68
N ALA A 416 13.03 -0.31 -20.26
CA ALA A 416 12.37 0.92 -19.81
C ALA A 416 12.99 1.51 -18.53
N GLY A 417 13.68 0.71 -17.73
CA GLY A 417 14.36 1.20 -16.52
C GLY A 417 13.89 0.58 -15.20
N VAL A 418 12.99 -0.39 -15.24
CA VAL A 418 12.51 -1.15 -14.07
C VAL A 418 13.65 -1.96 -13.46
N ASP A 419 13.79 -1.93 -12.13
CA ASP A 419 14.80 -2.68 -11.38
C ASP A 419 14.24 -3.97 -10.78
N GLN A 420 12.95 -3.99 -10.37
CA GLN A 420 12.30 -5.19 -9.84
C GLN A 420 10.91 -5.41 -10.42
N ILE A 421 10.60 -6.68 -10.68
CA ILE A 421 9.31 -7.16 -11.20
C ILE A 421 8.56 -7.84 -10.05
N LEU A 422 7.44 -7.24 -9.63
CA LEU A 422 6.65 -7.69 -8.47
C LEU A 422 5.73 -8.86 -8.84
N SER A 423 5.58 -9.77 -7.88
CA SER A 423 4.69 -10.95 -7.93
C SER A 423 5.05 -11.95 -9.04
N GLU A 424 6.28 -11.93 -9.52
CA GLU A 424 6.86 -12.94 -10.39
C GLU A 424 8.05 -13.63 -9.73
N ASN A 425 8.29 -14.90 -10.10
CA ASN A 425 9.18 -15.79 -9.38
C ASN A 425 10.27 -16.41 -10.26
N ASP A 426 10.21 -16.24 -11.59
CA ASP A 426 11.09 -16.93 -12.54
C ASP A 426 11.86 -15.95 -13.42
N PRO A 427 13.17 -15.79 -13.20
CA PRO A 427 14.01 -14.87 -13.98
C PRO A 427 14.35 -15.40 -15.39
N LYS A 428 13.81 -16.53 -15.82
CA LYS A 428 14.20 -17.22 -17.08
C LYS A 428 14.21 -16.30 -18.28
N TYR A 429 13.17 -15.49 -18.48
CA TYR A 429 13.08 -14.63 -19.64
C TYR A 429 14.10 -13.49 -19.65
N VAL A 430 14.42 -12.95 -18.49
CA VAL A 430 15.50 -11.95 -18.34
C VAL A 430 16.85 -12.59 -18.67
N ILE A 431 17.10 -13.79 -18.13
CA ILE A 431 18.32 -14.58 -18.39
C ILE A 431 18.47 -14.90 -19.88
N GLU A 432 17.40 -15.36 -20.54
CA GLU A 432 17.39 -15.64 -21.96
C GLU A 432 17.73 -14.39 -22.79
N CYS A 433 17.06 -13.27 -22.50
CA CYS A 433 17.29 -12.01 -23.19
C CYS A 433 18.74 -11.50 -23.04
N VAL A 434 19.37 -11.70 -21.87
CA VAL A 434 20.79 -11.36 -21.69
C VAL A 434 21.70 -12.29 -22.49
N ARG A 435 21.44 -13.61 -22.48
CA ARG A 435 22.21 -14.58 -23.27
C ARG A 435 22.12 -14.33 -24.76
N GLU A 436 20.99 -13.88 -25.25
CA GLU A 436 20.77 -13.50 -26.65
C GLU A 436 21.32 -12.10 -26.99
N GLY A 437 21.77 -11.33 -26.02
CA GLY A 437 22.27 -9.97 -26.19
C GLY A 437 21.15 -8.92 -26.40
N SER A 438 19.86 -9.28 -26.24
CA SER A 438 18.74 -8.35 -26.37
C SER A 438 18.52 -7.47 -25.13
N ILE A 439 19.06 -7.87 -23.98
CA ILE A 439 19.28 -7.03 -22.79
C ILE A 439 20.80 -6.99 -22.53
N PRO A 440 21.45 -5.83 -22.50
CA PRO A 440 22.85 -5.71 -22.12
C PRO A 440 23.10 -6.22 -20.69
N ALA A 441 24.11 -7.06 -20.46
CA ALA A 441 24.44 -7.59 -19.13
C ALA A 441 24.69 -6.46 -18.10
N ALA A 442 25.29 -5.35 -18.53
CA ALA A 442 25.52 -4.17 -17.69
C ALA A 442 24.20 -3.55 -17.14
N ARG A 443 23.07 -3.79 -17.80
CA ARG A 443 21.76 -3.32 -17.28
C ARG A 443 21.37 -4.06 -15.99
N LEU A 444 21.72 -5.34 -15.86
CA LEU A 444 21.49 -6.10 -14.64
C LEU A 444 22.37 -5.57 -13.50
N ASP A 445 23.62 -5.16 -13.79
CA ASP A 445 24.51 -4.56 -12.79
C ASP A 445 23.93 -3.27 -12.21
N VAL A 446 23.28 -2.46 -13.04
CA VAL A 446 22.61 -1.22 -12.57
C VAL A 446 21.49 -1.55 -11.58
N SER A 447 20.62 -2.50 -11.90
CA SER A 447 19.55 -2.92 -11.00
C SER A 447 20.10 -3.57 -9.72
N ALA A 448 21.05 -4.48 -9.85
CA ALA A 448 21.67 -5.15 -8.71
C ALA A 448 22.32 -4.14 -7.74
N ARG A 449 23.00 -3.11 -8.26
CA ARG A 449 23.60 -2.04 -7.42
C ARG A 449 22.53 -1.31 -6.61
N ARG A 450 21.44 -0.87 -7.23
CA ARG A 450 20.35 -0.15 -6.54
C ARG A 450 19.71 -1.02 -5.45
N ILE A 451 19.39 -2.25 -5.79
CA ILE A 451 18.74 -3.21 -4.87
C ILE A 451 19.67 -3.52 -3.68
N LEU A 452 20.93 -3.85 -3.95
CA LEU A 452 21.90 -4.18 -2.90
C LEU A 452 22.24 -2.96 -2.03
N THR A 453 22.31 -1.75 -2.60
CA THR A 453 22.49 -0.52 -1.81
C THR A 453 21.41 -0.40 -0.72
N ALA A 454 20.14 -0.55 -1.10
CA ALA A 454 19.05 -0.53 -0.14
C ALA A 454 19.17 -1.62 0.94
N MET A 455 19.59 -2.82 0.56
CA MET A 455 19.76 -3.94 1.49
C MET A 455 20.92 -3.72 2.47
N PHE A 456 22.05 -3.15 2.02
CA PHE A 456 23.18 -2.78 2.89
C PHE A 456 22.81 -1.63 3.83
N GLU A 457 22.14 -0.60 3.33
CA GLU A 457 21.69 0.52 4.16
C GLU A 457 20.71 0.07 5.25
N LEU A 458 19.83 -0.89 4.96
CA LEU A 458 18.96 -1.52 5.94
C LEU A 458 19.71 -2.38 6.98
N GLY A 459 21.01 -2.62 6.83
CA GLY A 459 21.82 -3.45 7.75
C GLY A 459 21.48 -4.95 7.71
N LEU A 460 20.84 -5.42 6.64
CA LEU A 460 20.41 -6.81 6.52
C LEU A 460 21.56 -7.81 6.44
N PHE A 461 22.70 -7.39 5.95
CA PHE A 461 23.90 -8.25 5.87
C PHE A 461 24.50 -8.54 7.25
N GLU A 462 24.40 -7.59 8.18
CA GLU A 462 24.90 -7.74 9.54
C GLU A 462 23.88 -8.43 10.44
N ASP A 463 22.63 -7.93 10.47
CA ASP A 463 21.58 -8.37 11.41
C ASP A 463 20.22 -8.55 10.70
N PRO A 464 20.01 -9.69 10.00
CA PRO A 464 18.74 -9.96 9.33
C PRO A 464 17.68 -10.60 10.24
N TYR A 465 18.07 -11.04 11.44
CA TYR A 465 17.23 -11.83 12.34
C TYR A 465 16.47 -10.96 13.34
N VAL A 466 15.34 -11.45 13.80
CA VAL A 466 14.51 -10.82 14.83
C VAL A 466 14.24 -11.80 15.98
N ASP A 467 13.97 -11.25 17.17
CA ASP A 467 13.65 -12.01 18.37
C ASP A 467 12.12 -12.19 18.48
N PRO A 468 11.57 -13.41 18.28
CA PRO A 468 10.12 -13.64 18.37
C PRO A 468 9.51 -13.32 19.74
N GLU A 469 10.27 -13.39 20.83
CA GLU A 469 9.76 -13.02 22.15
C GLU A 469 9.63 -11.50 22.32
N LYS A 470 10.55 -10.75 21.76
CA LYS A 470 10.41 -9.28 21.68
C LYS A 470 9.27 -8.85 20.77
N THR A 471 9.00 -9.62 19.69
CA THR A 471 7.88 -9.36 18.80
C THR A 471 6.55 -9.29 19.56
N LYS A 472 6.30 -10.22 20.48
CA LYS A 472 5.10 -10.23 21.34
C LYS A 472 4.96 -8.98 22.21
N GLN A 473 6.08 -8.37 22.60
CA GLN A 473 6.08 -7.18 23.46
C GLN A 473 5.90 -5.89 22.68
N VAL A 474 6.29 -5.89 21.41
CA VAL A 474 6.27 -4.71 20.53
C VAL A 474 4.96 -4.60 19.78
N VAL A 475 4.54 -5.67 19.10
CA VAL A 475 3.39 -5.65 18.19
C VAL A 475 2.10 -5.59 19.00
N GLY A 476 1.24 -4.62 18.66
CA GLY A 476 -0.07 -4.44 19.30
C GLY A 476 0.01 -4.07 20.79
N ASN A 477 1.11 -3.52 21.27
CA ASN A 477 1.20 -3.13 22.68
C ASN A 477 0.22 -1.99 23.03
N GLU A 478 -0.12 -1.86 24.30
CA GLU A 478 -1.15 -0.93 24.79
C GLU A 478 -0.90 0.53 24.34
N ARG A 479 0.34 0.98 24.33
CA ARG A 479 0.69 2.34 23.90
C ARG A 479 0.38 2.55 22.42
N PHE A 480 0.69 1.56 21.56
CA PHE A 480 0.44 1.62 20.12
C PHE A 480 -1.04 1.56 19.80
N VAL A 481 -1.77 0.67 20.50
CA VAL A 481 -3.24 0.56 20.39
C VAL A 481 -3.92 1.86 20.82
N ALA A 482 -3.47 2.47 21.92
CA ALA A 482 -4.01 3.75 22.41
C ALA A 482 -3.75 4.90 21.40
N ALA A 483 -2.56 4.96 20.79
CA ALA A 483 -2.22 5.96 19.78
C ALA A 483 -3.11 5.80 18.53
N GLY A 484 -3.29 4.57 18.03
CA GLY A 484 -4.20 4.29 16.93
C GLY A 484 -5.65 4.67 17.24
N ARG A 485 -6.12 4.35 18.45
CA ARG A 485 -7.45 4.76 18.92
C ARG A 485 -7.61 6.28 18.93
N GLN A 486 -6.61 7.01 19.43
CA GLN A 486 -6.63 8.47 19.42
C GLN A 486 -6.67 9.04 17.98
N ALA A 487 -5.96 8.44 17.05
CA ALA A 487 -6.02 8.83 15.64
C ALA A 487 -7.41 8.58 15.04
N GLN A 488 -8.05 7.44 15.36
CA GLN A 488 -9.41 7.15 14.88
C GLN A 488 -10.42 8.24 15.28
N VAL A 489 -10.43 8.67 16.53
CA VAL A 489 -11.37 9.71 17.00
C VAL A 489 -11.06 11.09 16.40
N ARG A 490 -9.77 11.41 16.16
CA ARG A 490 -9.35 12.67 15.55
C ARG A 490 -9.74 12.77 14.07
N GLY A 491 -9.83 11.64 13.35
CA GLY A 491 -10.21 11.57 11.94
C GLY A 491 -11.72 11.65 11.69
N VAL A 492 -12.57 11.71 12.73
CA VAL A 492 -14.02 11.82 12.58
C VAL A 492 -14.40 13.24 12.14
N VAL A 493 -15.13 13.34 11.02
CA VAL A 493 -15.62 14.60 10.46
C VAL A 493 -17.11 14.74 10.77
N LEU A 494 -17.53 15.82 11.44
CA LEU A 494 -18.92 16.16 11.64
C LEU A 494 -19.39 17.07 10.50
N LEU A 495 -20.36 16.62 9.72
CA LEU A 495 -20.91 17.35 8.56
C LEU A 495 -22.19 18.12 8.89
N LYS A 496 -23.04 17.57 9.76
CA LYS A 496 -24.30 18.19 10.17
C LYS A 496 -24.57 17.95 11.65
N ASN A 497 -25.10 18.97 12.36
CA ASN A 497 -25.57 18.88 13.74
C ASN A 497 -26.81 19.80 13.92
N ALA A 498 -27.96 19.37 13.41
CA ALA A 498 -29.20 20.14 13.49
C ALA A 498 -29.73 20.13 14.93
N LYS A 499 -30.20 21.30 15.39
CA LYS A 499 -30.76 21.50 16.72
C LYS A 499 -29.82 21.03 17.86
N GLN A 500 -28.53 20.95 17.60
CA GLN A 500 -27.50 20.51 18.58
C GLN A 500 -27.82 19.13 19.19
N VAL A 501 -28.29 18.18 18.35
CA VAL A 501 -28.54 16.80 18.78
C VAL A 501 -27.29 16.10 19.28
N LEU A 502 -26.13 16.56 18.86
CA LEU A 502 -24.81 16.08 19.23
C LEU A 502 -24.05 17.11 20.08
N PRO A 503 -23.26 16.67 21.09
CA PRO A 503 -23.11 15.28 21.53
C PRO A 503 -24.39 14.75 22.21
N VAL A 504 -24.62 13.44 22.05
CA VAL A 504 -25.76 12.77 22.72
C VAL A 504 -25.51 12.73 24.23
N ALA A 505 -26.48 13.17 25.02
CA ALA A 505 -26.36 13.14 26.48
C ALA A 505 -26.28 11.69 27.01
N PRO A 506 -25.54 11.44 28.11
CA PRO A 506 -25.45 10.11 28.73
C PRO A 506 -26.82 9.56 29.16
N ARG A 507 -26.92 8.22 29.25
CA ARG A 507 -28.11 7.48 29.73
C ARG A 507 -29.37 7.64 28.88
N LYS A 508 -29.23 8.06 27.64
CA LYS A 508 -30.32 8.07 26.68
C LYS A 508 -30.71 6.66 26.25
N LYS A 509 -31.94 6.49 25.80
CA LYS A 509 -32.36 5.33 25.03
C LYS A 509 -31.89 5.49 23.60
N ILE A 510 -31.14 4.52 23.11
CA ILE A 510 -30.52 4.59 21.79
C ILE A 510 -30.94 3.40 20.93
N TYR A 511 -31.35 3.69 19.72
CA TYR A 511 -31.50 2.67 18.69
C TYR A 511 -30.22 2.63 17.85
N VAL A 512 -29.73 1.45 17.50
CA VAL A 512 -28.53 1.31 16.66
C VAL A 512 -28.79 0.35 15.50
N ALA A 513 -28.33 0.75 14.29
CA ALA A 513 -28.34 -0.07 13.09
C ALA A 513 -26.92 -0.10 12.49
N ASN A 514 -26.44 -1.30 12.17
CA ASN A 514 -25.07 -1.54 11.66
C ASN A 514 -23.96 -1.03 12.60
N ILE A 515 -24.23 -1.00 13.90
CA ILE A 515 -23.30 -0.67 14.99
C ILE A 515 -23.41 -1.79 16.03
N ASP A 516 -22.28 -2.17 16.63
CA ASP A 516 -22.25 -3.19 17.68
C ASP A 516 -23.11 -2.78 18.88
N LYS A 517 -24.16 -3.57 19.18
CA LYS A 517 -25.09 -3.30 20.28
C LYS A 517 -24.39 -3.38 21.65
N ALA A 518 -23.38 -4.26 21.80
CA ALA A 518 -22.64 -4.37 23.06
C ALA A 518 -21.73 -3.17 23.28
N ALA A 519 -21.10 -2.64 22.22
CA ALA A 519 -20.36 -1.40 22.28
C ALA A 519 -21.30 -0.23 22.64
N ALA A 520 -22.44 -0.12 21.97
CA ALA A 520 -23.43 0.94 22.20
C ALA A 520 -24.02 0.93 23.62
N ALA A 521 -24.24 -0.26 24.21
CA ALA A 521 -24.76 -0.42 25.56
C ALA A 521 -23.85 0.17 26.66
N LYS A 522 -22.60 0.45 26.36
CA LYS A 522 -21.66 1.15 27.28
C LYS A 522 -22.02 2.65 27.45
N TYR A 523 -22.81 3.21 26.52
CA TYR A 523 -23.12 4.65 26.49
C TYR A 523 -24.57 4.98 26.83
N GLY A 524 -25.50 4.04 26.66
CA GLY A 524 -26.92 4.23 26.92
C GLY A 524 -27.72 2.94 26.91
N THR A 525 -29.04 3.04 27.07
CA THR A 525 -29.95 1.87 27.01
C THR A 525 -30.29 1.58 25.54
N VAL A 526 -29.81 0.46 25.00
CA VAL A 526 -30.15 0.04 23.63
C VAL A 526 -31.60 -0.48 23.59
N VAL A 527 -32.37 0.02 22.65
CA VAL A 527 -33.76 -0.39 22.37
C VAL A 527 -33.89 -0.94 20.97
N ASP A 528 -34.82 -1.86 20.75
CA ASP A 528 -35.04 -2.51 19.45
C ASP A 528 -36.04 -1.78 18.54
N ASP A 529 -36.89 -0.92 19.09
CA ASP A 529 -37.80 -0.08 18.32
C ASP A 529 -37.31 1.37 18.29
N PRO A 530 -37.01 1.95 17.12
CA PRO A 530 -36.53 3.33 17.01
C PRO A 530 -37.48 4.35 17.60
N LYS A 531 -38.81 4.09 17.60
CA LYS A 531 -39.81 5.00 18.20
C LYS A 531 -39.68 5.10 19.71
N GLN A 532 -39.04 4.16 20.38
CA GLN A 532 -38.80 4.18 21.81
C GLN A 532 -37.44 4.83 22.18
N ALA A 533 -36.66 5.18 21.18
CA ALA A 533 -35.33 5.77 21.36
C ALA A 533 -35.42 7.32 21.47
N ASP A 534 -34.51 7.88 22.24
CA ASP A 534 -34.27 9.34 22.26
C ASP A 534 -33.46 9.78 21.04
N VAL A 535 -32.63 8.85 20.48
CA VAL A 535 -31.83 9.05 19.27
C VAL A 535 -31.61 7.71 18.56
N ALA A 536 -31.62 7.73 17.23
CA ALA A 536 -31.29 6.61 16.38
C ALA A 536 -29.93 6.87 15.72
N LEU A 537 -29.03 5.89 15.84
CA LEU A 537 -27.71 5.90 15.22
C LEU A 537 -27.67 4.83 14.14
N ILE A 538 -27.31 5.20 12.93
CA ILE A 538 -27.16 4.24 11.83
C ILE A 538 -25.79 4.43 11.16
N ARG A 539 -25.11 3.32 10.84
CA ARG A 539 -23.87 3.32 10.08
C ARG A 539 -24.11 2.74 8.70
N ILE A 540 -23.66 3.47 7.68
CA ILE A 540 -23.75 3.10 6.27
C ILE A 540 -22.37 3.26 5.62
N THR A 541 -22.19 2.70 4.42
CA THR A 541 -20.96 2.76 3.67
C THR A 541 -21.16 3.48 2.34
N THR A 542 -20.08 4.01 1.75
CA THR A 542 -20.08 4.51 0.37
C THR A 542 -20.70 3.48 -0.58
N PRO A 543 -21.50 3.89 -1.60
CA PRO A 543 -22.04 2.98 -2.61
C PRO A 543 -20.99 2.11 -3.27
N ALA A 544 -21.19 0.78 -3.25
CA ALA A 544 -20.26 -0.18 -3.82
C ALA A 544 -20.29 -0.12 -5.35
N ILE A 545 -19.12 -0.31 -5.99
CA ILE A 545 -19.03 -0.47 -7.43
C ILE A 545 -19.41 -1.89 -7.82
N VAL A 546 -20.35 -2.02 -8.75
CA VAL A 546 -20.75 -3.30 -9.33
C VAL A 546 -20.12 -3.45 -10.72
N TYR A 547 -19.21 -4.39 -10.86
CA TYR A 547 -18.58 -4.68 -12.13
C TYR A 547 -19.46 -5.60 -12.98
N PRO A 548 -19.71 -5.30 -14.29
CA PRO A 548 -20.72 -5.99 -15.11
C PRO A 548 -20.44 -7.47 -15.38
N PHE A 549 -19.25 -7.95 -15.09
CA PHE A 549 -18.84 -9.34 -15.35
C PHE A 549 -18.57 -10.17 -14.08
N GLY A 550 -19.16 -9.79 -12.94
CA GLY A 550 -18.95 -10.54 -11.69
C GLY A 550 -17.51 -10.52 -11.19
N GLY A 551 -16.76 -9.55 -11.66
CA GLY A 551 -15.34 -9.44 -11.48
C GLY A 551 -14.92 -8.31 -10.56
N GLY A 552 -15.62 -8.05 -9.47
CA GLY A 552 -14.99 -7.47 -8.30
C GLY A 552 -13.86 -8.40 -7.88
N PHE A 553 -12.71 -7.89 -7.46
CA PHE A 553 -11.76 -8.72 -6.72
C PHE A 553 -12.54 -9.26 -5.52
N GLY A 554 -13.06 -10.50 -5.69
CA GLY A 554 -13.90 -11.15 -4.70
C GLY A 554 -13.05 -11.65 -3.55
N PHE A 555 -12.64 -10.74 -2.68
CA PHE A 555 -12.30 -11.09 -1.32
C PHE A 555 -13.59 -11.03 -0.52
N GLY A 556 -14.17 -12.21 -0.24
CA GLY A 556 -15.44 -12.39 0.36
C GLY A 556 -15.61 -11.60 1.64
N GLY A 557 -16.39 -10.55 1.56
CA GLY A 557 -17.07 -9.98 2.69
C GLY A 557 -18.12 -10.99 3.16
N GLY A 558 -17.88 -11.67 4.26
CA GLY A 558 -18.88 -12.50 4.93
C GLY A 558 -20.04 -11.63 5.43
N GLY A 559 -21.04 -11.42 4.58
CA GLY A 559 -22.35 -10.91 4.97
C GLY A 559 -23.10 -12.02 5.70
N GLY A 560 -23.51 -11.74 6.92
CA GLY A 560 -24.26 -12.63 7.79
C GLY A 560 -25.55 -13.14 7.17
N GLY A 561 -25.77 -14.39 7.42
CA GLY A 561 -26.79 -15.31 7.02
C GLY A 561 -28.21 -14.81 6.81
N GLY A 562 -28.70 -15.15 5.64
CA GLY A 562 -30.10 -15.32 5.35
C GLY A 562 -30.29 -16.63 4.58
N ARG A 563 -30.70 -17.68 5.25
CA ARG A 563 -31.12 -18.93 4.58
C ARG A 563 -32.43 -18.64 3.84
N GLY A 564 -32.40 -18.74 2.52
CA GLY A 564 -33.59 -18.79 1.69
C GLY A 564 -33.40 -19.85 0.60
N ALA A 565 -34.15 -20.95 0.70
CA ALA A 565 -34.18 -22.02 -0.29
C ALA A 565 -34.96 -21.60 -1.54
N GLY A 566 -34.54 -22.05 -2.71
CA GLY A 566 -35.34 -21.94 -3.92
C GLY A 566 -34.55 -22.29 -5.17
N GLY A 567 -34.72 -23.52 -5.66
CA GLY A 567 -34.06 -24.02 -6.86
C GLY A 567 -34.66 -23.47 -8.15
N GLY A 568 -33.90 -23.55 -9.21
CA GLY A 568 -34.32 -23.28 -10.59
C GLY A 568 -33.26 -23.66 -11.59
N ARG A 569 -33.35 -24.87 -12.14
CA ARG A 569 -32.58 -25.30 -13.29
C ARG A 569 -33.15 -24.62 -14.54
N GLY A 570 -32.33 -24.03 -15.36
CA GLY A 570 -32.69 -23.61 -16.70
C GLY A 570 -31.55 -23.84 -17.69
N ALA A 571 -31.85 -24.61 -18.71
CA ALA A 571 -30.92 -25.15 -19.72
C ALA A 571 -30.64 -24.18 -20.86
N GLY A 572 -29.45 -24.26 -21.40
CA GLY A 572 -29.12 -24.36 -22.83
C GLY A 572 -29.33 -23.12 -23.73
N GLY A 573 -28.27 -22.72 -24.35
CA GLY A 573 -28.28 -21.86 -25.53
C GLY A 573 -26.89 -21.73 -26.16
N ARG A 574 -26.57 -22.63 -27.12
CA ARG A 574 -25.40 -22.50 -27.99
C ARG A 574 -25.73 -21.47 -29.09
N GLY A 575 -24.83 -20.52 -29.30
CA GLY A 575 -24.87 -19.65 -30.45
C GLY A 575 -23.47 -19.26 -30.87
N ALA A 576 -23.00 -19.87 -31.97
CA ALA A 576 -21.77 -19.51 -32.65
C ALA A 576 -22.00 -18.27 -33.52
N GLY A 577 -21.07 -17.31 -33.49
CA GLY A 577 -21.03 -16.19 -34.42
C GLY A 577 -19.56 -15.79 -34.69
N ARG A 578 -19.03 -16.20 -35.85
CA ARG A 578 -17.81 -15.66 -36.46
C ARG A 578 -18.11 -14.31 -37.09
N GLY A 579 -17.20 -13.37 -37.02
CA GLY A 579 -17.22 -12.24 -37.93
C GLY A 579 -16.39 -11.03 -37.53
N GLY A 580 -15.37 -10.72 -38.34
CA GLY A 580 -14.96 -9.37 -38.69
C GLY A 580 -14.15 -8.56 -37.70
N GLY A 581 -12.88 -8.28 -38.03
CA GLY A 581 -12.06 -7.28 -37.32
C GLY A 581 -12.59 -5.85 -37.56
N PRO A 582 -12.39 -4.94 -36.62
CA PRO A 582 -12.90 -3.57 -36.69
C PRO A 582 -11.93 -2.62 -37.38
N ALA A 583 -12.50 -1.80 -38.25
CA ALA A 583 -11.93 -0.56 -38.71
C ALA A 583 -11.72 0.45 -37.56
N SER A 584 -10.76 1.32 -37.76
CA SER A 584 -10.47 2.47 -36.90
C SER A 584 -11.74 3.29 -36.56
N GLY A 585 -12.26 3.12 -35.35
CA GLY A 585 -13.38 3.88 -34.81
C GLY A 585 -13.14 4.16 -33.34
N ALA A 586 -13.63 5.29 -32.88
CA ALA A 586 -13.56 5.73 -31.50
C ALA A 586 -13.75 4.58 -30.51
N VAL A 587 -12.83 4.43 -29.56
CA VAL A 587 -12.91 3.41 -28.52
C VAL A 587 -14.13 3.73 -27.67
N THR A 588 -15.22 3.01 -27.89
CA THR A 588 -16.37 3.03 -26.99
C THR A 588 -15.95 2.29 -25.72
N VAL A 589 -15.62 3.04 -24.67
CA VAL A 589 -15.37 2.47 -23.35
C VAL A 589 -16.71 1.90 -22.85
N PRO A 590 -16.78 0.62 -22.45
CA PRO A 590 -18.00 0.10 -21.85
C PRO A 590 -18.31 0.91 -20.59
N THR A 591 -19.45 1.54 -20.52
CA THR A 591 -19.93 2.21 -19.31
C THR A 591 -19.97 1.19 -18.17
N VAL A 592 -19.19 1.39 -17.12
CA VAL A 592 -19.23 0.53 -15.94
C VAL A 592 -20.57 0.75 -15.26
N ILE A 593 -21.44 -0.24 -15.34
CA ILE A 593 -22.74 -0.19 -14.66
C ILE A 593 -22.46 -0.15 -13.15
N GLY A 594 -22.86 0.95 -12.51
CA GLY A 594 -22.77 1.09 -11.05
C GLY A 594 -21.57 1.89 -10.51
N ASN A 595 -20.83 2.64 -11.34
CA ASN A 595 -19.84 3.61 -10.85
C ASN A 595 -20.51 4.94 -10.44
N THR A 596 -21.55 4.84 -9.62
CA THR A 596 -22.25 6.00 -9.06
C THR A 596 -21.75 6.31 -7.66
N LEU A 597 -21.81 7.58 -7.27
CA LEU A 597 -21.60 8.05 -5.89
C LEU A 597 -22.94 8.21 -5.14
N ALA A 598 -24.06 8.06 -5.83
CA ALA A 598 -25.41 8.09 -5.27
C ALA A 598 -25.83 6.72 -4.75
N TYR A 599 -26.64 6.70 -3.69
CA TYR A 599 -27.24 5.47 -3.17
C TYR A 599 -28.38 4.97 -4.06
N THR A 600 -29.20 5.89 -4.60
CA THR A 600 -30.31 5.55 -5.51
C THR A 600 -29.79 4.80 -6.73
N GLY A 601 -30.33 3.61 -6.97
CA GLY A 601 -29.95 2.75 -8.09
C GLY A 601 -28.62 2.02 -7.91
N SER A 602 -27.94 2.17 -6.77
CA SER A 602 -26.69 1.45 -6.43
C SER A 602 -26.98 0.13 -5.72
N ALA A 603 -25.92 -0.66 -5.51
CA ALA A 603 -25.97 -1.86 -4.67
C ALA A 603 -26.30 -1.54 -3.18
N ASN A 604 -26.14 -0.29 -2.77
CA ASN A 604 -26.41 0.18 -1.40
C ASN A 604 -27.75 0.89 -1.24
N GLN A 605 -28.66 0.79 -2.21
CA GLN A 605 -30.02 1.39 -2.13
C GLN A 605 -30.73 1.05 -0.81
N ALA A 606 -30.62 -0.19 -0.34
CA ALA A 606 -31.24 -0.61 0.92
C ALA A 606 -30.73 0.17 2.14
N GLN A 607 -29.48 0.63 2.13
CA GLN A 607 -28.94 1.47 3.21
C GLN A 607 -29.58 2.86 3.21
N LEU A 608 -29.84 3.43 2.04
CA LEU A 608 -30.61 4.69 1.92
C LEU A 608 -32.04 4.50 2.43
N ASP A 609 -32.71 3.43 2.02
CA ASP A 609 -34.09 3.13 2.44
C ASP A 609 -34.17 3.00 3.98
N ASP A 610 -33.20 2.36 4.62
CA ASP A 610 -33.11 2.25 6.08
C ASP A 610 -32.92 3.63 6.75
N VAL A 611 -32.05 4.49 6.21
CA VAL A 611 -31.86 5.87 6.71
C VAL A 611 -33.16 6.66 6.60
N LEU A 612 -33.83 6.64 5.44
CA LEU A 612 -35.06 7.37 5.20
C LEU A 612 -36.21 6.86 6.11
N LYS A 613 -36.29 5.54 6.32
CA LYS A 613 -37.27 4.94 7.24
C LYS A 613 -37.02 5.37 8.68
N LEU A 614 -35.79 5.42 9.13
CA LEU A 614 -35.45 5.92 10.46
C LEU A 614 -35.78 7.41 10.60
N ALA A 615 -35.41 8.23 9.62
CA ALA A 615 -35.75 9.65 9.63
C ALA A 615 -37.28 9.90 9.70
N ALA A 616 -38.06 9.08 8.97
CA ALA A 616 -39.51 9.14 8.99
C ALA A 616 -40.16 8.65 10.30
N SER A 617 -39.41 7.97 11.18
CA SER A 617 -39.95 7.50 12.49
C SER A 617 -40.23 8.64 13.47
N GLY A 618 -39.74 9.85 13.20
CA GLY A 618 -39.79 11.01 14.09
C GLY A 618 -38.71 11.03 15.17
N THR A 619 -37.88 9.99 15.29
CA THR A 619 -36.75 9.94 16.21
C THR A 619 -35.56 10.71 15.61
N PRO A 620 -34.89 11.58 16.37
CA PRO A 620 -33.67 12.24 15.91
C PRO A 620 -32.66 11.23 15.41
N THR A 621 -32.34 11.27 14.10
CA THR A 621 -31.52 10.27 13.44
C THR A 621 -30.14 10.86 13.13
N VAL A 622 -29.10 10.14 13.53
CA VAL A 622 -27.70 10.45 13.25
C VAL A 622 -27.11 9.36 12.34
N VAL A 623 -26.59 9.78 11.21
CA VAL A 623 -25.98 8.88 10.21
C VAL A 623 -24.47 8.99 10.27
N CYS A 624 -23.80 7.85 10.33
CA CYS A 624 -22.38 7.72 10.13
C CYS A 624 -22.13 7.11 8.76
N VAL A 625 -21.48 7.84 7.87
CA VAL A 625 -21.05 7.32 6.56
C VAL A 625 -19.58 6.96 6.61
N ASP A 626 -19.28 5.69 6.42
CA ASP A 626 -17.89 5.21 6.31
C ASP A 626 -17.45 5.36 4.85
N MET A 627 -16.60 6.36 4.59
CA MET A 627 -16.30 6.82 3.25
C MET A 627 -14.94 6.32 2.76
N ASP A 628 -14.94 5.48 1.72
CA ASP A 628 -13.71 5.17 0.97
C ASP A 628 -13.45 6.17 -0.16
N ARG A 629 -14.49 6.86 -0.60
CA ARG A 629 -14.48 7.88 -1.64
C ARG A 629 -15.63 8.87 -1.41
N PRO A 630 -15.66 10.02 -2.08
CA PRO A 630 -16.77 10.95 -2.02
C PRO A 630 -18.12 10.25 -2.26
N THR A 631 -19.16 10.74 -1.62
CA THR A 631 -20.50 10.14 -1.65
C THR A 631 -21.56 11.24 -1.68
N ILE A 632 -22.61 11.07 -2.47
CA ILE A 632 -23.73 12.02 -2.56
C ILE A 632 -24.64 11.84 -1.33
N LEU A 633 -24.70 12.88 -0.50
CA LEU A 633 -25.48 12.88 0.73
C LEU A 633 -26.80 13.65 0.61
N THR A 634 -27.02 14.38 -0.48
CA THR A 634 -28.24 15.15 -0.74
C THR A 634 -29.50 14.29 -0.74
N GLU A 635 -29.35 12.98 -0.99
CA GLU A 635 -30.46 12.02 -0.96
C GLU A 635 -31.12 11.87 0.42
N PHE A 636 -30.42 12.24 1.52
CA PHE A 636 -30.98 12.09 2.88
C PHE A 636 -30.56 13.17 3.88
N ILE A 637 -29.54 13.99 3.57
CA ILE A 637 -28.94 14.86 4.58
C ILE A 637 -29.94 15.83 5.21
N ASP A 638 -30.92 16.34 4.46
CA ASP A 638 -31.91 17.28 4.97
C ASP A 638 -32.92 16.64 5.92
N GLN A 639 -33.09 15.33 5.85
CA GLN A 639 -34.06 14.57 6.60
C GLN A 639 -33.56 14.06 7.96
N VAL A 640 -32.22 14.15 8.19
CA VAL A 640 -31.57 13.62 9.40
C VAL A 640 -31.01 14.73 10.30
N SER A 641 -30.85 14.42 11.59
CA SER A 641 -30.45 15.40 12.60
C SER A 641 -28.96 15.60 12.68
N GLY A 642 -28.16 14.58 12.36
CA GLY A 642 -26.70 14.64 12.37
C GLY A 642 -26.09 13.74 11.31
N VAL A 643 -24.93 14.15 10.78
CA VAL A 643 -24.17 13.35 9.79
C VAL A 643 -22.68 13.42 10.12
N PHE A 644 -22.07 12.26 10.19
CA PHE A 644 -20.62 12.10 10.28
C PHE A 644 -20.09 11.42 9.04
N ALA A 645 -18.89 11.83 8.61
CA ALA A 645 -18.03 11.06 7.72
C ALA A 645 -16.91 10.42 8.56
N THR A 646 -16.66 9.13 8.32
CA THR A 646 -15.59 8.35 8.95
C THR A 646 -14.80 7.60 7.88
N PHE A 647 -13.55 7.22 8.22
CA PHE A 647 -12.59 6.69 7.25
C PHE A 647 -11.87 5.46 7.83
N GLY A 648 -12.64 4.40 8.11
CA GLY A 648 -12.11 3.20 8.73
C GLY A 648 -11.80 3.39 10.22
N ILE A 649 -12.86 3.39 11.03
CA ILE A 649 -12.76 3.47 12.50
C ILE A 649 -13.63 2.40 13.16
N THR A 650 -13.33 2.03 14.40
CA THR A 650 -14.14 1.11 15.21
C THR A 650 -15.44 1.77 15.66
N ASP A 651 -16.43 0.94 16.02
CA ASP A 651 -17.71 1.45 16.55
C ASP A 651 -17.51 2.20 17.87
N GLU A 652 -16.61 1.72 18.73
CA GLU A 652 -16.27 2.43 19.95
C GLU A 652 -15.67 3.81 19.67
N ALA A 653 -14.78 3.95 18.64
CA ALA A 653 -14.21 5.25 18.28
C ALA A 653 -15.30 6.22 17.83
N PHE A 654 -16.23 5.75 17.03
CA PHE A 654 -17.38 6.52 16.61
C PHE A 654 -18.26 6.94 17.81
N LEU A 655 -18.62 5.98 18.67
CA LEU A 655 -19.46 6.22 19.85
C LEU A 655 -18.80 7.19 20.85
N ASP A 656 -17.48 7.10 21.06
CA ASP A 656 -16.74 8.07 21.90
C ASP A 656 -16.94 9.51 21.42
N VAL A 657 -17.02 9.73 20.10
CA VAL A 657 -17.28 11.06 19.53
C VAL A 657 -18.76 11.41 19.64
N VAL A 658 -19.67 10.51 19.28
CA VAL A 658 -21.13 10.73 19.34
C VAL A 658 -21.58 11.16 20.74
N PHE A 659 -21.03 10.54 21.78
CA PHE A 659 -21.37 10.84 23.18
C PHE A 659 -20.46 11.90 23.84
N GLY A 660 -19.67 12.62 23.04
CA GLY A 660 -18.94 13.81 23.47
C GLY A 660 -17.72 13.55 24.35
N LYS A 661 -17.22 12.32 24.43
CA LYS A 661 -15.92 12.04 25.08
C LYS A 661 -14.79 12.74 24.35
N TYR A 662 -14.92 12.87 23.05
CA TYR A 662 -14.05 13.66 22.16
C TYR A 662 -14.88 14.54 21.25
N SER A 663 -14.46 15.79 21.04
CA SER A 663 -15.05 16.64 19.99
C SER A 663 -14.53 16.23 18.63
N PRO A 664 -15.37 16.17 17.58
CA PRO A 664 -14.91 15.93 16.22
C PRO A 664 -13.97 17.04 15.77
N THR A 665 -12.83 16.69 15.21
CA THR A 665 -11.81 17.63 14.73
C THR A 665 -11.39 17.38 13.29
N GLY A 666 -11.79 16.26 12.72
CA GLY A 666 -11.48 15.88 11.36
C GLY A 666 -12.01 16.87 10.32
N LYS A 667 -11.36 16.90 9.17
CA LYS A 667 -11.70 17.73 8.00
C LYS A 667 -11.82 16.86 6.76
N LEU A 668 -12.73 17.21 5.86
CA LEU A 668 -12.87 16.48 4.59
C LEU A 668 -11.56 16.58 3.78
N PRO A 669 -11.02 15.45 3.32
CA PRO A 669 -9.80 15.41 2.50
C PRO A 669 -10.07 15.55 0.99
N TYR A 670 -11.31 15.87 0.62
CA TYR A 670 -11.80 16.08 -0.74
C TYR A 670 -13.12 16.85 -0.73
N ASP A 671 -13.52 17.39 -1.86
CA ASP A 671 -14.84 17.95 -2.04
C ASP A 671 -15.91 16.84 -2.06
N LEU A 672 -17.06 17.06 -1.40
CA LEU A 672 -18.22 16.17 -1.49
C LEU A 672 -19.21 16.72 -2.52
N PRO A 673 -19.53 15.93 -3.57
CA PRO A 673 -20.44 16.36 -4.62
C PRO A 673 -21.88 16.49 -4.12
N SER A 674 -22.61 17.42 -4.69
CA SER A 674 -24.06 17.57 -4.50
C SER A 674 -24.86 16.57 -5.33
N ASP A 675 -24.37 16.22 -6.54
CA ASP A 675 -25.07 15.33 -7.47
C ASP A 675 -24.10 14.64 -8.47
N MET A 676 -24.61 13.69 -9.24
CA MET A 676 -23.83 13.00 -10.28
C MET A 676 -23.55 13.85 -11.53
N PRO A 677 -24.43 14.78 -11.97
CA PRO A 677 -24.11 15.70 -13.06
C PRO A 677 -22.84 16.51 -12.81
N SER A 678 -22.66 17.09 -11.62
CA SER A 678 -21.45 17.86 -11.26
C SER A 678 -20.19 16.98 -11.28
N VAL A 679 -20.28 15.74 -10.80
CA VAL A 679 -19.19 14.75 -10.86
C VAL A 679 -18.81 14.43 -12.31
N THR A 680 -19.79 14.34 -13.21
CA THR A 680 -19.53 14.02 -14.63
C THR A 680 -18.95 15.19 -15.39
N ALA A 681 -19.26 16.41 -14.99
CA ALA A 681 -18.80 17.64 -15.63
C ALA A 681 -17.37 18.02 -15.29
N GLN A 682 -16.85 17.58 -14.12
CA GLN A 682 -15.50 17.92 -13.68
C GLN A 682 -14.40 17.29 -14.55
N ALA A 683 -13.22 17.93 -14.58
CA ALA A 683 -12.03 17.38 -15.20
C ALA A 683 -11.36 16.35 -14.29
N ALA A 684 -11.11 15.15 -14.81
CA ALA A 684 -10.55 14.04 -14.01
C ALA A 684 -9.19 14.35 -13.35
N ASP A 685 -8.41 15.29 -13.91
CA ASP A 685 -7.09 15.67 -13.43
C ASP A 685 -7.05 16.97 -12.62
N ALA A 686 -8.20 17.61 -12.36
CA ALA A 686 -8.29 18.86 -11.61
C ALA A 686 -8.85 18.62 -10.20
N ALA A 687 -8.14 19.15 -9.20
CA ALA A 687 -8.63 19.14 -7.82
C ALA A 687 -9.58 20.33 -7.60
N HIS A 688 -10.56 20.15 -6.68
CA HIS A 688 -11.50 21.21 -6.29
C HIS A 688 -12.28 21.81 -7.47
N ASP A 689 -12.57 20.97 -8.46
CA ASP A 689 -13.20 21.35 -9.73
C ASP A 689 -14.72 21.07 -9.77
N LEU A 690 -15.31 20.61 -8.68
CA LEU A 690 -16.77 20.46 -8.56
C LEU A 690 -17.45 21.84 -8.57
N GLU A 691 -18.45 22.03 -9.46
CA GLU A 691 -19.10 23.32 -9.65
C GLU A 691 -19.86 23.78 -8.39
N ASP A 692 -20.57 22.88 -7.73
CA ASP A 692 -21.36 23.19 -6.51
C ASP A 692 -21.24 22.04 -5.49
N PRO A 693 -20.10 21.89 -4.82
CA PRO A 693 -19.93 20.82 -3.85
C PRO A 693 -20.83 21.03 -2.63
N LEU A 694 -21.46 19.97 -2.17
CA LEU A 694 -22.27 19.99 -0.94
C LEU A 694 -21.41 20.41 0.26
N PHE A 695 -20.17 19.95 0.33
CA PHE A 695 -19.17 20.38 1.29
C PHE A 695 -17.81 20.47 0.60
N LYS A 696 -17.09 21.56 0.83
CA LYS A 696 -15.76 21.76 0.29
C LYS A 696 -14.68 21.02 1.09
N PHE A 697 -13.57 20.72 0.45
CA PHE A 697 -12.31 20.31 1.07
C PHE A 697 -12.03 21.15 2.34
N GLY A 698 -11.59 20.49 3.40
CA GLY A 698 -11.32 21.14 4.68
C GLY A 698 -12.56 21.43 5.54
N PHE A 699 -13.77 21.13 5.08
CA PHE A 699 -14.98 21.28 5.88
C PHE A 699 -15.03 20.26 7.04
N GLY A 700 -15.59 20.69 8.16
CA GLY A 700 -15.87 19.87 9.33
C GLY A 700 -16.27 20.75 10.52
N LEU A 701 -17.33 20.37 11.20
CA LEU A 701 -17.86 21.04 12.39
C LEU A 701 -17.17 20.49 13.66
N THR A 702 -17.27 21.27 14.73
CA THR A 702 -16.88 20.85 16.09
C THR A 702 -18.06 21.03 17.03
N TYR A 703 -18.05 20.37 18.17
CA TYR A 703 -19.04 20.63 19.20
C TYR A 703 -18.87 22.04 19.79
N PRO A 704 -19.97 22.72 20.19
CA PRO A 704 -19.86 23.96 20.95
C PRO A 704 -19.02 23.73 22.21
N LYS A 705 -18.19 24.74 22.56
CA LYS A 705 -17.43 24.71 23.80
C LYS A 705 -18.34 24.89 25.01
#